data_c355aa7b533bbd11e623fc8275316074
#
_entry.id   c355aa7b533bbd11e623fc8275316074
#
_cell.length_a   1.000
_cell.length_b   1.000
_cell.length_c   1.000
_cell.angle_alpha   90.00
_cell.angle_beta   90.00
_cell.angle_gamma   90.00
#
_symmetry.space_group_name_H-M   'P 1'
#
loop_
_entity.id
_entity.type
_entity.pdbx_description
1 polymer ?
#
loop_
_entity_poly.entity_id
_entity_poly.type
_entity_poly.pdbx_seq_one_letter_code
_entity_poly.pdbx_strand_id
1 'polypeptide(L)'
;MTDVPALTFNGDLPGDDAEVLRLRECSTEPIRTIGAIQSHGILFAIDEVTGVVVAASANAESWLGRDLREAGSEMVTWSIGHGVAVDPVRAEFEGTLYDVIAHRGTSPLLLELEPVVPELEYVRTGVVGAIQRLAGISDPDELRREAAREIKRITGYDRVMCYHFHDDAHGQVVADEREPDMEPYFGLHFPASDIPVQARSLYIEKRSRVIADTEDAGTPIHTLLPEESPLDLGLTELRAVSPHHLQFMRNMGQASTVSFGIVMNDQLVGMFTCAHRTPRRIPVLLRRALEVLASQVASQLASAEQIRKLRRQLESRERRIALTAPLYGRADAGTVLMSGERTVLDVVPADGAVLRLGDAVETVGVVPPPERLFAVVDELGPGRFRWEALPIERPELAVEIPGVTGLLVVPLGSDGDRLVFVRSEVARTVEWLGDQRPENRDGPLSPRRSFSAWQESVMGRSLPWGDHAQDAYDLGEDIRSAMAARTQAELAELALRDALTGLHNRRYLDDRLDGLLSGTEKAVALVFLDLDDFKIVNDTHGHEMGDAVLAAIGRRLSGVARTTDVVVRLGGDEFVIVCVDAGPAEAAAVASRALAAITEPIVLRDVEIRVHASAGVVAAERGATASELLDAADAAMYRAKRGGGGRVSA
;
A
#
# COMPACT_ATOMS: atom_id res chain seq x y z
N MET A 1 5.92 -29.52 6.33
CA MET A 1 4.50 -29.69 6.02
C MET A 1 3.80 -28.48 6.62
N THR A 2 3.68 -27.41 5.88
CA THR A 2 2.92 -26.21 6.23
C THR A 2 1.75 -26.16 5.24
N ASP A 3 0.54 -26.32 5.78
CA ASP A 3 -0.71 -26.18 5.04
C ASP A 3 -0.74 -24.83 4.32
N VAL A 4 -0.71 -24.87 3.00
CA VAL A 4 -1.07 -23.74 2.15
C VAL A 4 -2.58 -23.68 2.15
N PRO A 5 -3.22 -22.60 2.60
CA PRO A 5 -4.68 -22.51 2.58
C PRO A 5 -5.15 -22.58 1.12
N ALA A 6 -6.00 -23.54 0.84
CA ALA A 6 -6.73 -23.62 -0.41
C ALA A 6 -7.53 -22.33 -0.58
N LEU A 7 -7.18 -21.55 -1.60
CA LEU A 7 -7.98 -20.41 -2.05
C LEU A 7 -9.33 -20.97 -2.52
N THR A 8 -10.31 -20.90 -1.65
CA THR A 8 -11.71 -21.18 -1.99
C THR A 8 -12.19 -20.08 -2.93
N PHE A 9 -12.37 -20.44 -4.18
CA PHE A 9 -13.10 -19.66 -5.16
C PHE A 9 -14.57 -19.59 -4.71
N ASN A 10 -14.97 -18.51 -4.05
CA ASN A 10 -16.37 -18.15 -3.85
C ASN A 10 -16.76 -17.15 -4.95
N GLY A 11 -17.08 -17.68 -6.10
CA GLY A 11 -17.75 -16.99 -7.19
C GLY A 11 -18.56 -18.04 -7.89
N ASP A 12 -19.84 -18.17 -7.56
CA ASP A 12 -20.82 -18.90 -8.34
C ASP A 12 -20.92 -18.26 -9.72
N LEU A 13 -20.05 -18.73 -10.65
CA LEU A 13 -20.35 -18.65 -12.07
C LEU A 13 -21.42 -19.72 -12.33
N PRO A 14 -22.53 -19.39 -13.01
CA PRO A 14 -23.48 -20.40 -13.48
C PRO A 14 -22.81 -21.19 -14.60
N GLY A 15 -22.00 -22.16 -14.25
CA GLY A 15 -21.36 -23.11 -15.14
C GLY A 15 -22.02 -24.46 -14.96
N ASP A 16 -22.27 -25.13 -16.07
CA ASP A 16 -22.75 -26.50 -16.11
C ASP A 16 -21.81 -27.39 -15.25
N ASP A 17 -22.37 -28.31 -14.45
CA ASP A 17 -21.63 -29.24 -13.57
C ASP A 17 -20.49 -29.97 -14.29
N ALA A 18 -20.65 -30.22 -15.60
CA ALA A 18 -19.65 -30.84 -16.46
C ALA A 18 -18.35 -30.00 -16.64
N GLU A 19 -18.44 -28.67 -16.67
CA GLU A 19 -17.27 -27.80 -16.82
C GLU A 19 -16.49 -27.69 -15.51
N VAL A 20 -17.17 -27.56 -14.40
CA VAL A 20 -16.56 -27.60 -13.06
C VAL A 20 -15.84 -28.93 -12.85
N LEU A 21 -16.39 -30.01 -13.38
CA LEU A 21 -15.78 -31.35 -13.32
C LEU A 21 -14.50 -31.41 -14.18
N ARG A 22 -14.54 -30.92 -15.42
CA ARG A 22 -13.36 -30.88 -16.32
C ARG A 22 -12.24 -29.96 -15.80
N LEU A 23 -12.58 -28.80 -15.24
CA LEU A 23 -11.61 -27.91 -14.61
C LEU A 23 -10.97 -28.57 -13.37
N ARG A 24 -11.75 -29.35 -12.62
CA ARG A 24 -11.22 -30.18 -11.53
C ARG A 24 -10.32 -31.29 -12.06
N GLU A 25 -10.70 -31.97 -13.13
CA GLU A 25 -9.87 -33.01 -13.77
C GLU A 25 -8.55 -32.44 -14.27
N CYS A 26 -8.53 -31.32 -14.98
CA CYS A 26 -7.29 -30.62 -15.37
C CYS A 26 -6.44 -30.18 -14.16
N SER A 27 -7.08 -29.72 -13.08
CA SER A 27 -6.37 -29.28 -11.88
C SER A 27 -5.83 -30.44 -11.02
N THR A 28 -6.33 -31.65 -11.23
CA THR A 28 -5.90 -32.87 -10.52
C THR A 28 -5.02 -33.78 -11.36
N GLU A 29 -4.75 -33.43 -12.63
CA GLU A 29 -3.89 -34.20 -13.51
C GLU A 29 -2.49 -34.34 -12.89
N PRO A 30 -1.94 -35.57 -12.77
CA PRO A 30 -0.67 -35.81 -12.11
C PRO A 30 0.51 -35.43 -13.02
N ILE A 31 0.62 -34.13 -13.36
CA ILE A 31 1.64 -33.62 -14.30
C ILE A 31 3.09 -33.89 -13.88
N ARG A 32 3.35 -34.14 -12.59
CA ARG A 32 4.69 -34.50 -12.09
C ARG A 32 5.02 -35.97 -12.36
N THR A 33 4.03 -36.85 -12.41
CA THR A 33 4.21 -38.30 -12.51
C THR A 33 3.56 -38.86 -13.77
N ILE A 34 3.64 -38.12 -14.88
CA ILE A 34 2.95 -38.42 -16.16
C ILE A 34 3.43 -39.73 -16.81
N GLY A 35 4.53 -40.33 -16.35
CA GLY A 35 5.02 -41.64 -16.79
C GLY A 35 5.56 -41.70 -18.21
N ALA A 36 5.82 -40.57 -18.84
CA ALA A 36 6.35 -40.47 -20.20
C ALA A 36 7.25 -39.23 -20.35
N ILE A 37 8.11 -39.27 -21.39
CA ILE A 37 8.94 -38.15 -21.82
C ILE A 37 8.66 -37.76 -23.28
N GLN A 38 9.11 -36.58 -23.70
CA GLN A 38 9.12 -36.18 -25.10
C GLN A 38 10.10 -37.09 -25.88
N SER A 39 9.66 -37.59 -27.05
CA SER A 39 10.31 -38.68 -27.77
C SER A 39 11.69 -38.36 -28.33
N HIS A 40 12.10 -37.09 -28.34
CA HIS A 40 13.40 -36.67 -28.87
C HIS A 40 14.59 -36.94 -27.94
N GLY A 41 14.34 -37.30 -26.67
CA GLY A 41 15.39 -37.53 -25.67
C GLY A 41 15.31 -38.92 -25.04
N ILE A 42 16.18 -39.17 -24.07
CA ILE A 42 16.27 -40.38 -23.25
C ILE A 42 16.26 -39.99 -21.80
N LEU A 43 15.52 -40.77 -20.98
CA LEU A 43 15.52 -40.62 -19.51
C LEU A 43 16.01 -41.93 -18.87
N PHE A 44 16.91 -41.80 -17.91
CA PHE A 44 17.25 -42.85 -16.95
C PHE A 44 16.96 -42.40 -15.52
N ALA A 45 16.42 -43.33 -14.74
CA ALA A 45 16.40 -43.21 -13.28
C ALA A 45 17.35 -44.26 -12.71
N ILE A 46 18.31 -43.83 -11.89
CA ILE A 46 19.43 -44.63 -11.44
C ILE A 46 19.43 -44.71 -9.92
N ASP A 47 19.62 -45.90 -9.37
CA ASP A 47 19.97 -46.07 -7.97
C ASP A 47 21.41 -45.59 -7.76
N GLU A 48 21.60 -44.57 -6.98
CA GLU A 48 22.88 -43.88 -6.78
C GLU A 48 23.95 -44.77 -6.12
N VAL A 49 23.54 -45.78 -5.37
CA VAL A 49 24.45 -46.70 -4.66
C VAL A 49 24.97 -47.78 -5.57
N THR A 50 24.08 -48.42 -6.33
CA THR A 50 24.40 -49.54 -7.16
C THR A 50 24.82 -49.16 -8.60
N GLY A 51 24.39 -47.97 -9.08
CA GLY A 51 24.54 -47.55 -10.46
C GLY A 51 23.54 -48.20 -11.43
N VAL A 52 22.61 -48.99 -10.90
CA VAL A 52 21.62 -49.74 -11.70
C VAL A 52 20.50 -48.84 -12.18
N VAL A 53 20.14 -48.96 -13.45
CA VAL A 53 18.99 -48.28 -14.04
C VAL A 53 17.71 -48.93 -13.52
N VAL A 54 16.94 -48.18 -12.70
CA VAL A 54 15.68 -48.65 -12.10
C VAL A 54 14.45 -48.20 -12.89
N ALA A 55 14.60 -47.18 -13.76
CA ALA A 55 13.60 -46.83 -14.76
C ALA A 55 14.31 -46.23 -16.01
N ALA A 56 13.71 -46.46 -17.19
CA ALA A 56 14.22 -45.96 -18.46
C ALA A 56 13.07 -45.62 -19.40
N SER A 57 13.23 -44.61 -20.25
CA SER A 57 12.34 -44.39 -21.38
C SER A 57 12.38 -45.56 -22.37
N ALA A 58 11.25 -45.89 -23.00
CA ALA A 58 11.13 -47.06 -23.86
C ALA A 58 12.17 -47.15 -24.99
N ASN A 59 12.67 -46.00 -25.49
CA ASN A 59 13.75 -45.94 -26.47
C ASN A 59 15.14 -46.29 -25.90
N ALA A 60 15.24 -46.55 -24.59
CA ALA A 60 16.44 -47.02 -23.91
C ALA A 60 16.15 -48.17 -22.92
N GLU A 61 15.06 -48.90 -23.13
CA GLU A 61 14.59 -50.00 -22.28
C GLU A 61 15.63 -51.09 -22.09
N SER A 62 16.50 -51.35 -23.12
CA SER A 62 17.57 -52.33 -23.05
C SER A 62 18.55 -52.15 -21.90
N TRP A 63 18.57 -50.95 -21.28
CA TRP A 63 19.39 -50.62 -20.12
C TRP A 63 18.71 -50.87 -18.78
N LEU A 64 17.42 -51.18 -18.76
CA LEU A 64 16.68 -51.41 -17.53
C LEU A 64 17.27 -52.62 -16.76
N GLY A 65 17.58 -52.43 -15.48
CA GLY A 65 18.20 -53.44 -14.63
C GLY A 65 19.73 -53.61 -14.82
N ARG A 66 20.36 -52.85 -15.72
CA ARG A 66 21.79 -52.87 -15.94
C ARG A 66 22.50 -51.73 -15.23
N ASP A 67 23.78 -51.91 -14.96
CA ASP A 67 24.63 -50.84 -14.45
C ASP A 67 24.99 -49.86 -15.58
N LEU A 68 24.56 -48.61 -15.45
CA LEU A 68 24.81 -47.60 -16.47
C LEU A 68 26.31 -47.31 -16.67
N ARG A 69 27.16 -47.65 -15.69
CA ARG A 69 28.64 -47.56 -15.80
C ARG A 69 29.22 -48.41 -16.95
N GLU A 70 28.49 -49.43 -17.42
CA GLU A 70 28.87 -50.22 -18.57
C GLU A 70 28.74 -49.46 -19.92
N ALA A 71 27.98 -48.36 -19.95
CA ALA A 71 27.73 -47.57 -21.16
C ALA A 71 28.92 -46.66 -21.58
N GLY A 72 30.00 -46.66 -20.78
CA GLY A 72 31.17 -45.81 -21.06
C GLY A 72 31.34 -44.71 -19.98
N SER A 73 32.58 -44.51 -19.60
CA SER A 73 32.94 -44.06 -18.27
C SER A 73 32.69 -42.57 -17.91
N GLU A 74 32.74 -41.65 -18.85
CA GLU A 74 32.76 -40.22 -18.50
C GLU A 74 31.40 -39.69 -18.07
N MET A 75 30.33 -40.10 -18.73
CA MET A 75 28.95 -39.65 -18.42
C MET A 75 28.50 -40.05 -17.02
N VAL A 76 28.79 -41.30 -16.63
CA VAL A 76 28.33 -41.90 -15.38
C VAL A 76 29.19 -41.49 -14.22
N THR A 77 30.51 -41.46 -14.41
CA THR A 77 31.47 -41.01 -13.38
C THR A 77 31.20 -39.55 -13.00
N TRP A 78 30.88 -38.72 -13.97
CA TRP A 78 30.51 -37.36 -13.75
C TRP A 78 29.13 -37.23 -13.01
N SER A 79 28.14 -38.02 -13.44
CA SER A 79 26.80 -37.98 -12.83
C SER A 79 26.80 -38.38 -11.35
N ILE A 80 27.64 -39.34 -10.98
CA ILE A 80 27.70 -39.86 -9.60
C ILE A 80 28.69 -39.07 -8.72
N GLY A 81 29.74 -38.50 -9.30
CA GLY A 81 30.90 -37.95 -8.56
C GLY A 81 30.89 -36.48 -8.24
N HIS A 82 30.09 -35.65 -8.89
CA HIS A 82 30.12 -34.19 -8.72
C HIS A 82 28.84 -33.65 -8.12
N GLY A 83 28.96 -32.70 -7.19
CA GLY A 83 27.83 -31.96 -6.60
C GLY A 83 26.98 -31.27 -7.66
N VAL A 84 25.87 -30.65 -7.25
CA VAL A 84 24.86 -30.01 -8.11
C VAL A 84 25.50 -29.35 -9.33
N ALA A 85 25.51 -30.05 -10.47
CA ALA A 85 25.98 -29.48 -11.74
C ALA A 85 24.82 -28.67 -12.33
N VAL A 86 25.04 -27.39 -12.46
CA VAL A 86 24.06 -26.47 -13.06
C VAL A 86 24.10 -26.60 -14.59
N ASP A 87 25.27 -26.94 -15.14
CA ASP A 87 25.49 -27.01 -16.58
C ASP A 87 25.41 -28.47 -17.10
N PRO A 88 24.82 -28.69 -18.29
CA PRO A 88 24.81 -29.99 -18.92
C PRO A 88 26.24 -30.40 -19.35
N VAL A 89 26.50 -31.71 -19.32
CA VAL A 89 27.76 -32.27 -19.83
C VAL A 89 27.48 -32.91 -21.17
N ARG A 90 28.37 -32.68 -22.14
CA ARG A 90 28.30 -33.37 -23.43
C ARG A 90 28.95 -34.75 -23.34
N ALA A 91 28.19 -35.76 -23.70
CA ALA A 91 28.67 -37.15 -23.75
C ALA A 91 28.10 -37.89 -24.96
N GLU A 92 28.86 -38.84 -25.47
CA GLU A 92 28.41 -39.75 -26.51
C GLU A 92 27.71 -40.96 -25.86
N PHE A 93 26.52 -41.28 -26.36
CA PHE A 93 25.79 -42.47 -25.96
C PHE A 93 25.26 -43.16 -27.22
N GLU A 94 25.60 -44.44 -27.40
CA GLU A 94 25.24 -45.24 -28.59
C GLU A 94 25.53 -44.55 -29.94
N GLY A 95 26.69 -43.86 -30.05
CA GLY A 95 27.09 -43.18 -31.26
C GLY A 95 26.44 -41.82 -31.55
N THR A 96 25.62 -41.34 -30.62
CA THR A 96 24.98 -40.04 -30.70
C THR A 96 25.48 -39.12 -29.58
N LEU A 97 25.75 -37.86 -29.89
CA LEU A 97 26.19 -36.85 -28.94
C LEU A 97 24.98 -36.21 -28.24
N TYR A 98 24.97 -36.21 -26.89
CA TYR A 98 23.92 -35.67 -26.04
C TYR A 98 24.44 -34.60 -25.10
N ASP A 99 23.60 -33.64 -24.80
CA ASP A 99 23.68 -32.80 -23.60
C ASP A 99 23.01 -33.61 -22.46
N VAL A 100 23.81 -34.00 -21.45
CA VAL A 100 23.37 -34.82 -20.30
C VAL A 100 23.07 -33.92 -19.10
N ILE A 101 21.88 -34.05 -18.56
CA ILE A 101 21.40 -33.27 -17.41
C ILE A 101 21.11 -34.23 -16.25
N ALA A 102 21.74 -33.99 -15.09
CA ALA A 102 21.51 -34.76 -13.87
C ALA A 102 20.65 -33.97 -12.86
N HIS A 103 19.54 -34.55 -12.43
CA HIS A 103 18.68 -33.99 -11.42
C HIS A 103 18.98 -34.62 -10.05
N ARG A 104 19.75 -33.92 -9.22
CA ARG A 104 20.13 -34.37 -7.88
C ARG A 104 19.10 -33.90 -6.85
N GLY A 105 19.00 -34.67 -5.74
CA GLY A 105 18.01 -34.44 -4.70
C GLY A 105 16.68 -35.17 -4.94
N THR A 106 16.60 -35.90 -6.06
CA THR A 106 15.56 -36.91 -6.31
C THR A 106 16.15 -38.30 -5.96
N SER A 107 15.34 -39.20 -5.47
CA SER A 107 15.70 -40.61 -5.30
C SER A 107 14.67 -41.44 -6.05
N PRO A 108 15.04 -42.14 -7.13
CA PRO A 108 16.36 -42.29 -7.74
C PRO A 108 16.90 -41.04 -8.44
N LEU A 109 18.23 -41.02 -8.76
CA LEU A 109 18.85 -39.97 -9.56
C LEU A 109 18.29 -39.99 -10.99
N LEU A 110 17.82 -38.85 -11.48
CA LEU A 110 17.34 -38.74 -12.86
C LEU A 110 18.42 -38.19 -13.77
N LEU A 111 18.65 -38.87 -14.90
CA LEU A 111 19.50 -38.41 -15.99
C LEU A 111 18.69 -38.24 -17.26
N GLU A 112 18.75 -37.06 -17.84
CA GLU A 112 18.17 -36.75 -19.14
C GLU A 112 19.27 -36.59 -20.18
N LEU A 113 19.10 -37.20 -21.34
CA LEU A 113 19.95 -37.10 -22.48
C LEU A 113 19.19 -36.44 -23.63
N GLU A 114 19.52 -35.19 -23.93
CA GLU A 114 18.97 -34.49 -25.08
C GLU A 114 19.98 -34.50 -26.24
N PRO A 115 19.62 -34.95 -27.46
CA PRO A 115 20.53 -34.88 -28.60
C PRO A 115 20.97 -33.43 -28.82
N VAL A 116 22.28 -33.23 -28.94
CA VAL A 116 22.87 -31.89 -29.08
C VAL A 116 22.26 -31.16 -30.28
N VAL A 117 21.70 -29.99 -30.00
CA VAL A 117 21.28 -29.05 -31.06
C VAL A 117 22.49 -28.20 -31.43
N PRO A 118 22.85 -28.07 -32.73
CA PRO A 118 23.95 -27.22 -33.13
C PRO A 118 23.77 -25.77 -32.61
N GLU A 119 24.74 -25.30 -31.85
CA GLU A 119 24.75 -23.92 -31.38
C GLU A 119 25.16 -22.99 -32.54
N LEU A 120 24.35 -21.96 -32.78
CA LEU A 120 24.81 -20.82 -33.54
C LEU A 120 25.70 -19.97 -32.63
N GLU A 121 26.93 -19.67 -33.04
CA GLU A 121 27.93 -18.89 -32.27
C GLU A 121 27.38 -17.54 -31.76
N TYR A 122 26.38 -17.00 -32.44
CA TYR A 122 25.63 -15.79 -32.13
C TYR A 122 24.77 -15.86 -30.83
N VAL A 123 24.41 -17.04 -30.37
CA VAL A 123 23.45 -17.25 -29.29
C VAL A 123 24.02 -16.82 -27.94
N ARG A 124 25.28 -17.13 -27.64
CA ARG A 124 25.90 -16.77 -26.33
C ARG A 124 26.08 -15.26 -26.16
N THR A 125 26.54 -14.58 -27.21
CA THR A 125 26.70 -13.10 -27.18
C THR A 125 25.37 -12.36 -27.17
N GLY A 126 24.32 -12.98 -27.73
CA GLY A 126 22.98 -12.41 -27.81
C GLY A 126 22.34 -12.16 -26.46
N VAL A 127 22.42 -13.13 -25.52
CA VAL A 127 21.80 -13.01 -24.19
C VAL A 127 22.51 -11.97 -23.32
N VAL A 128 23.86 -11.94 -23.33
CA VAL A 128 24.63 -10.93 -22.59
C VAL A 128 24.29 -9.52 -23.09
N GLY A 129 24.25 -9.34 -24.43
CA GLY A 129 23.85 -8.08 -25.04
C GLY A 129 22.42 -7.68 -24.71
N ALA A 130 21.48 -8.64 -24.61
CA ALA A 130 20.12 -8.39 -24.18
C ALA A 130 20.08 -7.88 -22.72
N ILE A 131 20.75 -8.54 -21.79
CA ILE A 131 20.85 -8.10 -20.39
C ILE A 131 21.36 -6.66 -20.30
N GLN A 132 22.40 -6.32 -21.07
CA GLN A 132 22.95 -4.96 -21.08
C GLN A 132 21.95 -3.91 -21.62
N ARG A 133 21.20 -4.24 -22.68
CA ARG A 133 20.19 -3.32 -23.23
C ARG A 133 19.01 -3.12 -22.29
N LEU A 134 18.59 -4.17 -21.61
CA LEU A 134 17.48 -4.11 -20.65
C LEU A 134 17.84 -3.40 -19.35
N ALA A 135 19.13 -3.38 -18.96
CA ALA A 135 19.58 -2.85 -17.66
C ALA A 135 19.21 -1.37 -17.43
N GLY A 136 19.05 -0.57 -18.49
CA GLY A 136 18.72 0.86 -18.38
C GLY A 136 17.21 1.17 -18.39
N ILE A 137 16.35 0.18 -18.59
CA ILE A 137 14.90 0.38 -18.70
C ILE A 137 14.27 0.37 -17.30
N SER A 138 13.63 1.47 -16.94
CA SER A 138 12.98 1.64 -15.63
C SER A 138 11.46 1.52 -15.68
N ASP A 139 10.85 1.67 -16.85
CA ASP A 139 9.40 1.48 -17.04
C ASP A 139 9.08 -0.01 -17.16
N PRO A 140 8.21 -0.57 -16.32
CA PRO A 140 7.89 -2.00 -16.33
C PRO A 140 7.28 -2.50 -17.64
N ASP A 141 6.46 -1.71 -18.31
CA ASP A 141 5.76 -2.13 -19.52
C ASP A 141 6.69 -2.07 -20.72
N GLU A 142 7.59 -1.09 -20.77
CA GLU A 142 8.68 -1.03 -21.74
C GLU A 142 9.64 -2.20 -21.54
N LEU A 143 10.00 -2.51 -20.28
CA LEU A 143 10.90 -3.63 -19.95
C LEU A 143 10.33 -4.97 -20.41
N ARG A 144 9.03 -5.22 -20.19
CA ARG A 144 8.34 -6.44 -20.66
C ARG A 144 8.38 -6.56 -22.18
N ARG A 145 8.08 -5.46 -22.89
CA ARG A 145 8.10 -5.42 -24.37
C ARG A 145 9.51 -5.64 -24.94
N GLU A 146 10.49 -4.89 -24.44
CA GLU A 146 11.86 -5.04 -24.91
C GLU A 146 12.45 -6.42 -24.59
N ALA A 147 12.12 -7.00 -23.41
CA ALA A 147 12.52 -8.36 -23.08
C ALA A 147 11.91 -9.40 -24.05
N ALA A 148 10.61 -9.28 -24.37
CA ALA A 148 9.96 -10.15 -25.35
C ALA A 148 10.61 -10.03 -26.74
N ARG A 149 10.94 -8.79 -27.17
CA ARG A 149 11.65 -8.53 -28.44
C ARG A 149 13.05 -9.15 -28.47
N GLU A 150 13.81 -9.02 -27.40
CA GLU A 150 15.13 -9.60 -27.29
C GLU A 150 15.09 -11.14 -27.29
N ILE A 151 14.15 -11.73 -26.55
CA ILE A 151 13.93 -13.18 -26.54
C ILE A 151 13.56 -13.66 -27.94
N LYS A 152 12.65 -12.96 -28.65
CA LYS A 152 12.30 -13.30 -30.05
C LYS A 152 13.53 -13.25 -30.97
N ARG A 153 14.33 -12.19 -30.87
CA ARG A 153 15.53 -12.01 -31.66
C ARG A 153 16.58 -13.13 -31.42
N ILE A 154 16.73 -13.57 -30.16
CA ILE A 154 17.68 -14.60 -29.77
C ILE A 154 17.18 -15.99 -30.17
N THR A 155 15.91 -16.28 -29.93
CA THR A 155 15.36 -17.64 -30.16
C THR A 155 14.92 -17.86 -31.60
N GLY A 156 14.54 -16.79 -32.31
CA GLY A 156 13.97 -16.86 -33.65
C GLY A 156 12.62 -17.57 -33.68
N TYR A 157 11.85 -17.55 -32.58
CA TYR A 157 10.48 -18.02 -32.56
C TYR A 157 9.55 -17.02 -33.27
N ASP A 158 8.47 -17.51 -33.87
CA ASP A 158 7.52 -16.67 -34.63
C ASP A 158 6.82 -15.66 -33.74
N ARG A 159 6.55 -16.02 -32.48
CA ARG A 159 5.89 -15.18 -31.49
C ARG A 159 6.57 -15.33 -30.13
N VAL A 160 6.72 -14.21 -29.43
CA VAL A 160 7.08 -14.18 -28.00
C VAL A 160 6.11 -13.25 -27.27
N MET A 161 5.41 -13.81 -26.32
CA MET A 161 4.46 -13.08 -25.46
C MET A 161 5.03 -12.96 -24.06
N CYS A 162 4.69 -11.86 -23.38
CA CYS A 162 4.83 -11.74 -21.94
C CYS A 162 3.44 -11.78 -21.30
N TYR A 163 3.22 -12.71 -20.41
CA TYR A 163 2.02 -12.82 -19.60
C TYR A 163 2.25 -12.16 -18.24
N HIS A 164 1.24 -11.47 -17.76
CA HIS A 164 1.13 -11.00 -16.38
C HIS A 164 -0.03 -11.72 -15.70
N PHE A 165 0.20 -12.23 -14.48
CA PHE A 165 -0.86 -12.85 -13.66
C PHE A 165 -1.37 -11.85 -12.64
N HIS A 166 -2.69 -11.66 -12.59
CA HIS A 166 -3.37 -10.82 -11.63
C HIS A 166 -3.63 -11.57 -10.31
N ASP A 167 -4.04 -10.85 -9.26
CA ASP A 167 -4.26 -11.42 -7.92
C ASP A 167 -5.34 -12.52 -7.88
N ASP A 168 -6.34 -12.45 -8.76
CA ASP A 168 -7.37 -13.47 -8.96
C ASP A 168 -6.91 -14.63 -9.86
N ALA A 169 -5.62 -14.64 -10.18
CA ALA A 169 -4.93 -15.63 -10.98
C ALA A 169 -5.30 -15.68 -12.48
N HIS A 170 -6.17 -14.81 -13.00
CA HIS A 170 -6.29 -14.68 -14.45
C HIS A 170 -5.03 -14.05 -15.05
N GLY A 171 -4.75 -14.31 -16.29
CA GLY A 171 -3.60 -13.77 -16.99
C GLY A 171 -3.97 -12.74 -18.04
N GLN A 172 -3.03 -11.83 -18.33
CA GLN A 172 -3.12 -10.84 -19.39
C GLN A 172 -1.86 -10.87 -20.26
N VAL A 173 -2.03 -10.73 -21.57
CA VAL A 173 -0.90 -10.56 -22.50
C VAL A 173 -0.45 -9.10 -22.48
N VAL A 174 0.69 -8.83 -21.83
CA VAL A 174 1.23 -7.48 -21.64
C VAL A 174 2.34 -7.11 -22.62
N ALA A 175 2.83 -8.09 -23.41
CA ALA A 175 3.66 -7.88 -24.60
C ALA A 175 3.41 -9.00 -25.60
N ASP A 176 3.45 -8.68 -26.90
CA ASP A 176 3.25 -9.64 -28.01
C ASP A 176 4.12 -9.24 -29.20
N GLU A 177 5.32 -9.82 -29.25
CA GLU A 177 6.26 -9.67 -30.36
C GLU A 177 6.08 -10.84 -31.32
N ARG A 178 5.55 -10.61 -32.50
CA ARG A 178 5.12 -11.65 -33.45
C ARG A 178 5.53 -11.36 -34.88
N GLU A 179 5.42 -12.38 -35.76
CA GLU A 179 5.48 -12.15 -37.19
C GLU A 179 4.28 -11.32 -37.68
N PRO A 180 4.47 -10.47 -38.71
CA PRO A 180 3.44 -9.52 -39.16
C PRO A 180 2.12 -10.16 -39.62
N ASP A 181 2.17 -11.42 -40.05
CA ASP A 181 1.02 -12.19 -40.54
C ASP A 181 0.20 -12.87 -39.43
N MET A 182 0.65 -12.76 -38.18
CA MET A 182 -0.02 -13.38 -37.01
C MET A 182 -1.02 -12.41 -36.37
N GLU A 183 -2.15 -12.95 -35.92
CA GLU A 183 -3.17 -12.19 -35.16
C GLU A 183 -2.59 -11.62 -33.86
N PRO A 184 -2.92 -10.36 -33.48
CA PRO A 184 -2.46 -9.76 -32.24
C PRO A 184 -3.18 -10.32 -31.02
N TYR A 185 -2.41 -10.58 -29.92
CA TYR A 185 -2.95 -10.99 -28.63
C TYR A 185 -2.66 -9.99 -27.51
N PHE A 186 -1.97 -8.88 -27.82
CA PHE A 186 -1.70 -7.84 -26.83
C PHE A 186 -3.00 -7.29 -26.22
N GLY A 187 -3.05 -7.23 -24.90
CA GLY A 187 -4.20 -6.75 -24.14
C GLY A 187 -5.26 -7.81 -23.84
N LEU A 188 -5.24 -8.97 -24.50
CA LEU A 188 -6.21 -10.03 -24.24
C LEU A 188 -5.98 -10.68 -22.89
N HIS A 189 -7.08 -11.07 -22.24
CA HIS A 189 -7.09 -11.81 -21.00
C HIS A 189 -7.35 -13.30 -21.25
N PHE A 190 -6.88 -14.15 -20.34
CA PHE A 190 -7.16 -15.58 -20.34
C PHE A 190 -7.41 -16.06 -18.91
N PRO A 191 -8.30 -17.07 -18.72
CA PRO A 191 -8.72 -17.51 -17.41
C PRO A 191 -7.58 -18.24 -16.66
N ALA A 192 -7.70 -18.30 -15.34
CA ALA A 192 -6.75 -19.01 -14.47
C ALA A 192 -6.65 -20.52 -14.79
N SER A 193 -7.69 -21.09 -15.39
CA SER A 193 -7.76 -22.50 -15.81
C SER A 193 -6.78 -22.88 -16.91
N ASP A 194 -6.38 -21.94 -17.76
CA ASP A 194 -5.48 -22.21 -18.89
C ASP A 194 -4.05 -22.52 -18.42
N ILE A 195 -3.65 -22.01 -17.25
CA ILE A 195 -2.41 -22.35 -16.56
C ILE A 195 -2.75 -22.69 -15.11
N PRO A 196 -3.14 -23.95 -14.84
CA PRO A 196 -3.65 -24.36 -13.54
C PRO A 196 -2.58 -24.29 -12.44
N VAL A 197 -3.02 -24.28 -11.18
CA VAL A 197 -2.15 -24.04 -9.99
C VAL A 197 -0.96 -25.01 -9.94
N GLN A 198 -1.16 -26.30 -10.26
CA GLN A 198 -0.07 -27.28 -10.29
C GLN A 198 0.98 -26.97 -11.36
N ALA A 199 0.59 -26.41 -12.52
CA ALA A 199 1.51 -25.99 -13.55
C ALA A 199 2.30 -24.75 -13.11
N ARG A 200 1.63 -23.79 -12.43
CA ARG A 200 2.27 -22.58 -11.88
C ARG A 200 3.29 -22.91 -10.80
N SER A 201 2.99 -23.85 -9.90
CA SER A 201 3.92 -24.27 -8.85
C SER A 201 5.19 -24.90 -9.44
N LEU A 202 5.07 -25.62 -10.55
CA LEU A 202 6.25 -26.16 -11.23
C LEU A 202 7.18 -25.10 -11.80
N TYR A 203 6.65 -23.94 -12.27
CA TYR A 203 7.50 -22.83 -12.73
C TYR A 203 8.27 -22.13 -11.59
N ILE A 204 7.85 -22.30 -10.35
CA ILE A 204 8.61 -21.82 -9.19
C ILE A 204 9.85 -22.69 -8.98
N GLU A 205 9.70 -24.02 -9.09
CA GLU A 205 10.78 -25.00 -8.92
C GLU A 205 11.69 -25.06 -10.17
N LYS A 206 11.09 -25.11 -11.35
CA LYS A 206 11.74 -25.22 -12.66
C LYS A 206 11.26 -24.10 -13.57
N ARG A 207 12.11 -23.10 -13.77
CA ARG A 207 11.74 -21.81 -14.37
C ARG A 207 11.50 -21.83 -15.87
N SER A 208 11.77 -22.93 -16.55
CA SER A 208 11.49 -23.08 -17.98
C SER A 208 10.73 -24.36 -18.29
N ARG A 209 10.01 -24.35 -19.40
CA ARG A 209 9.34 -25.51 -19.97
C ARG A 209 9.47 -25.51 -21.47
N VAL A 210 9.88 -26.63 -22.04
CA VAL A 210 9.98 -26.83 -23.49
C VAL A 210 8.94 -27.85 -23.95
N ILE A 211 8.32 -27.58 -25.08
CA ILE A 211 7.52 -28.50 -25.88
C ILE A 211 8.08 -28.43 -27.28
N ALA A 212 8.82 -29.46 -27.63
CA ALA A 212 9.58 -29.48 -28.88
C ALA A 212 8.70 -29.71 -30.11
N ASP A 213 7.66 -30.52 -29.94
CA ASP A 213 6.69 -30.87 -30.97
C ASP A 213 5.33 -31.15 -30.31
N THR A 214 4.27 -30.47 -30.74
CA THR A 214 2.90 -30.69 -30.25
C THR A 214 2.26 -31.95 -30.81
N GLU A 215 2.79 -32.54 -31.85
CA GLU A 215 2.36 -33.84 -32.41
C GLU A 215 3.08 -35.04 -31.76
N ASP A 216 4.03 -34.80 -30.84
CA ASP A 216 4.75 -35.85 -30.15
C ASP A 216 3.82 -36.61 -29.18
N ALA A 217 3.63 -37.90 -29.44
CA ALA A 217 2.81 -38.78 -28.59
C ALA A 217 3.47 -39.11 -27.25
N GLY A 218 4.75 -38.78 -27.11
CA GLY A 218 5.57 -39.12 -25.95
C GLY A 218 6.10 -40.56 -25.95
N THR A 219 7.21 -40.76 -25.26
CA THR A 219 7.85 -42.06 -25.04
C THR A 219 7.57 -42.51 -23.62
N PRO A 220 6.89 -43.66 -23.37
CA PRO A 220 6.60 -44.14 -22.03
C PRO A 220 7.88 -44.49 -21.27
N ILE A 221 7.80 -44.42 -19.93
CA ILE A 221 8.88 -44.84 -19.03
C ILE A 221 8.54 -46.22 -18.48
N HIS A 222 9.48 -47.17 -18.63
CA HIS A 222 9.42 -48.50 -18.04
C HIS A 222 10.19 -48.48 -16.71
N THR A 223 9.64 -49.07 -15.66
CA THR A 223 10.19 -48.99 -14.31
C THR A 223 10.21 -50.34 -13.61
N LEU A 224 11.22 -50.56 -12.77
CA LEU A 224 11.31 -51.64 -11.79
C LEU A 224 10.86 -51.18 -10.39
N LEU A 225 10.50 -49.90 -10.25
CA LEU A 225 9.99 -49.35 -8.99
C LEU A 225 8.59 -49.86 -8.71
N PRO A 226 8.18 -49.94 -7.42
CA PRO A 226 6.80 -50.26 -7.05
C PRO A 226 5.81 -49.24 -7.59
N GLU A 227 4.61 -49.69 -7.95
CA GLU A 227 3.53 -48.80 -8.44
C GLU A 227 3.16 -47.68 -7.46
N GLU A 228 3.34 -47.92 -6.15
CA GLU A 228 3.07 -46.94 -5.08
C GLU A 228 4.12 -45.83 -5.04
N SER A 229 5.20 -45.93 -5.80
CA SER A 229 6.30 -44.95 -5.84
C SER A 229 6.51 -44.43 -7.26
N PRO A 230 5.55 -43.66 -7.83
CA PRO A 230 5.71 -43.12 -9.16
C PRO A 230 6.88 -42.16 -9.26
N LEU A 231 7.57 -42.17 -10.40
CA LEU A 231 8.75 -41.33 -10.65
C LEU A 231 8.31 -39.85 -10.76
N ASP A 232 8.87 -38.99 -9.92
CA ASP A 232 8.63 -37.54 -9.97
C ASP A 232 9.51 -36.90 -11.07
N LEU A 233 8.87 -36.45 -12.15
CA LEU A 233 9.50 -35.78 -13.29
C LEU A 233 9.39 -34.25 -13.22
N GLY A 234 8.99 -33.67 -12.10
CA GLY A 234 8.74 -32.24 -11.94
C GLY A 234 9.91 -31.35 -12.40
N LEU A 235 11.13 -31.76 -12.14
CA LEU A 235 12.35 -31.02 -12.48
C LEU A 235 12.89 -31.34 -13.91
N THR A 236 12.36 -32.36 -14.58
CA THR A 236 12.92 -32.81 -15.86
C THR A 236 12.51 -31.91 -17.03
N GLU A 237 13.43 -31.74 -17.97
CA GLU A 237 13.22 -30.97 -19.22
C GLU A 237 12.35 -31.75 -20.20
N LEU A 238 12.60 -33.10 -20.28
CA LEU A 238 11.99 -34.01 -21.23
C LEU A 238 10.58 -34.46 -20.80
N ARG A 239 10.13 -34.21 -19.60
CA ARG A 239 8.80 -34.63 -19.12
C ARG A 239 7.75 -34.42 -20.21
N ALA A 240 6.91 -35.43 -20.49
CA ALA A 240 5.83 -35.33 -21.45
C ALA A 240 4.81 -34.26 -21.07
N VAL A 241 3.96 -33.88 -21.97
CA VAL A 241 2.97 -32.82 -21.84
C VAL A 241 1.59 -33.45 -21.80
N SER A 242 0.70 -32.89 -21.02
CA SER A 242 -0.72 -33.26 -21.03
C SER A 242 -1.27 -33.26 -22.44
N PRO A 243 -1.97 -34.31 -22.87
CA PRO A 243 -2.63 -34.35 -24.18
C PRO A 243 -3.62 -33.18 -24.38
N HIS A 244 -4.26 -32.73 -23.31
CA HIS A 244 -5.18 -31.57 -23.35
C HIS A 244 -4.42 -30.29 -23.68
N HIS A 245 -3.26 -30.08 -23.06
CA HIS A 245 -2.44 -28.90 -23.33
C HIS A 245 -1.83 -28.93 -24.74
N LEU A 246 -1.41 -30.08 -25.23
CA LEU A 246 -0.95 -30.24 -26.61
C LEU A 246 -2.07 -29.91 -27.60
N GLN A 247 -3.31 -30.36 -27.34
CA GLN A 247 -4.44 -30.02 -28.20
C GLN A 247 -4.75 -28.51 -28.17
N PHE A 248 -4.67 -27.88 -27.01
CA PHE A 248 -4.82 -26.44 -26.85
C PHE A 248 -3.82 -25.68 -27.71
N MET A 249 -2.54 -26.07 -27.68
CA MET A 249 -1.49 -25.46 -28.49
C MET A 249 -1.70 -25.64 -29.99
N ARG A 250 -2.07 -26.85 -30.42
CA ARG A 250 -2.41 -27.12 -31.85
C ARG A 250 -3.56 -26.24 -32.33
N ASN A 251 -4.55 -26.01 -31.48
CA ASN A 251 -5.67 -25.12 -31.78
C ASN A 251 -5.21 -23.68 -31.97
N MET A 252 -4.15 -23.23 -31.27
CA MET A 252 -3.51 -21.94 -31.47
C MET A 252 -2.56 -21.88 -32.68
N GLY A 253 -2.44 -22.99 -33.45
CA GLY A 253 -1.49 -23.08 -34.57
C GLY A 253 -0.03 -23.13 -34.13
N GLN A 254 0.23 -23.60 -32.90
CA GLN A 254 1.57 -23.69 -32.33
C GLN A 254 2.06 -25.14 -32.41
N ALA A 255 3.18 -25.37 -33.12
CA ALA A 255 3.81 -26.69 -33.22
C ALA A 255 4.91 -26.90 -32.16
N SER A 256 5.48 -25.84 -31.63
CA SER A 256 6.45 -25.91 -30.53
C SER A 256 6.41 -24.66 -29.66
N THR A 257 6.75 -24.82 -28.38
CA THR A 257 6.87 -23.68 -27.45
C THR A 257 8.03 -23.84 -26.49
N VAL A 258 8.49 -22.69 -25.98
CA VAL A 258 9.33 -22.63 -24.78
C VAL A 258 8.85 -21.48 -23.92
N SER A 259 8.70 -21.75 -22.64
CA SER A 259 8.19 -20.75 -21.68
C SER A 259 9.21 -20.56 -20.54
N PHE A 260 9.31 -19.32 -20.04
CA PHE A 260 10.18 -18.92 -18.93
C PHE A 260 9.38 -18.17 -17.89
N GLY A 261 9.35 -18.69 -16.65
CA GLY A 261 8.62 -18.08 -15.53
C GLY A 261 9.29 -16.79 -15.02
N ILE A 262 8.48 -15.77 -14.80
CA ILE A 262 8.86 -14.55 -14.08
C ILE A 262 8.44 -14.76 -12.64
N VAL A 263 9.42 -15.10 -11.78
CA VAL A 263 9.16 -15.44 -10.37
C VAL A 263 9.69 -14.32 -9.48
N MET A 264 8.82 -13.78 -8.64
CA MET A 264 9.12 -12.73 -7.68
C MET A 264 8.59 -13.16 -6.29
N ASN A 265 9.42 -13.10 -5.26
CA ASN A 265 9.06 -13.48 -3.88
C ASN A 265 8.38 -14.87 -3.80
N ASP A 266 8.95 -15.86 -4.48
CA ASP A 266 8.44 -17.23 -4.59
C ASP A 266 7.02 -17.35 -5.17
N GLN A 267 6.60 -16.36 -5.96
CA GLN A 267 5.34 -16.37 -6.70
C GLN A 267 5.60 -16.20 -8.19
N LEU A 268 4.87 -16.96 -9.00
CA LEU A 268 4.86 -16.80 -10.44
C LEU A 268 3.96 -15.61 -10.80
N VAL A 269 4.56 -14.45 -11.09
CA VAL A 269 3.85 -13.20 -11.42
C VAL A 269 3.62 -13.00 -12.90
N GLY A 270 4.26 -13.82 -13.73
CA GLY A 270 4.15 -13.75 -15.17
C GLY A 270 5.03 -14.80 -15.84
N MET A 271 5.06 -14.78 -17.17
CA MET A 271 5.95 -15.64 -17.94
C MET A 271 6.17 -15.10 -19.34
N PHE A 272 7.33 -15.41 -19.91
CA PHE A 272 7.57 -15.31 -21.35
C PHE A 272 7.21 -16.64 -22.01
N THR A 273 6.40 -16.60 -23.06
CA THR A 273 6.05 -17.77 -23.86
C THR A 273 6.42 -17.53 -25.30
N CYS A 274 7.36 -18.34 -25.81
CA CYS A 274 7.75 -18.36 -27.20
C CYS A 274 6.96 -19.45 -27.92
N ALA A 275 6.40 -19.15 -29.11
CA ALA A 275 5.64 -20.09 -29.92
C ALA A 275 6.16 -20.10 -31.37
N HIS A 276 6.20 -21.29 -31.99
CA HIS A 276 6.63 -21.47 -33.37
C HIS A 276 5.67 -22.37 -34.13
N ARG A 277 5.52 -22.12 -35.43
CA ARG A 277 4.56 -22.83 -36.31
C ARG A 277 5.09 -24.18 -36.79
N THR A 278 6.36 -24.50 -36.54
CA THR A 278 6.94 -25.81 -36.84
C THR A 278 7.63 -26.36 -35.60
N PRO A 279 7.80 -27.69 -35.49
CA PRO A 279 8.59 -28.31 -34.42
C PRO A 279 9.98 -27.70 -34.32
N ARG A 280 10.37 -27.34 -33.08
CA ARG A 280 11.64 -26.67 -32.84
C ARG A 280 12.20 -26.97 -31.47
N ARG A 281 13.52 -27.22 -31.43
CA ARG A 281 14.28 -27.36 -30.18
C ARG A 281 15.31 -26.24 -30.10
N ILE A 282 15.60 -25.79 -28.90
CA ILE A 282 16.68 -24.84 -28.61
C ILE A 282 17.72 -25.52 -27.73
N PRO A 283 19.03 -25.20 -27.90
CA PRO A 283 20.09 -25.78 -27.08
C PRO A 283 19.82 -25.61 -25.56
N VAL A 284 20.19 -26.62 -24.77
CA VAL A 284 20.02 -26.60 -23.30
C VAL A 284 20.68 -25.38 -22.69
N LEU A 285 21.91 -25.05 -23.09
CA LEU A 285 22.64 -23.88 -22.59
C LEU A 285 21.93 -22.55 -22.91
N LEU A 286 21.25 -22.46 -24.07
CA LEU A 286 20.46 -21.29 -24.41
C LEU A 286 19.25 -21.18 -23.49
N ARG A 287 18.56 -22.28 -23.18
CA ARG A 287 17.45 -22.29 -22.22
C ARG A 287 17.89 -21.76 -20.85
N ARG A 288 19.04 -22.25 -20.33
CA ARG A 288 19.64 -21.79 -19.07
C ARG A 288 19.96 -20.29 -19.11
N ALA A 289 20.55 -19.82 -20.21
CA ALA A 289 20.84 -18.39 -20.37
C ALA A 289 19.58 -17.53 -20.40
N LEU A 290 18.48 -18.02 -21.01
CA LEU A 290 17.20 -17.34 -21.06
C LEU A 290 16.46 -17.40 -19.70
N GLU A 291 16.63 -18.46 -18.91
CA GLU A 291 16.18 -18.50 -17.50
C GLU A 291 16.87 -17.40 -16.68
N VAL A 292 18.16 -17.18 -16.88
CA VAL A 292 18.91 -16.10 -16.23
C VAL A 292 18.37 -14.72 -16.69
N LEU A 293 18.13 -14.56 -18.00
CA LEU A 293 17.53 -13.33 -18.53
C LEU A 293 16.15 -13.07 -17.92
N ALA A 294 15.27 -14.07 -17.87
CA ALA A 294 13.95 -13.95 -17.26
C ALA A 294 14.03 -13.62 -15.76
N SER A 295 14.99 -14.22 -15.04
CA SER A 295 15.24 -13.91 -13.62
C SER A 295 15.76 -12.49 -13.42
N GLN A 296 16.61 -12.00 -14.32
CA GLN A 296 17.09 -10.62 -14.30
C GLN A 296 15.92 -9.63 -14.56
N VAL A 297 15.07 -9.93 -15.55
CA VAL A 297 13.86 -9.13 -15.82
C VAL A 297 12.93 -9.12 -14.59
N ALA A 298 12.71 -10.28 -13.97
CA ALA A 298 11.91 -10.38 -12.74
C ALA A 298 12.46 -9.46 -11.64
N SER A 299 13.77 -9.48 -11.40
CA SER A 299 14.41 -8.61 -10.39
C SER A 299 14.26 -7.13 -10.71
N GLN A 300 14.39 -6.74 -11.98
CA GLN A 300 14.20 -5.35 -12.40
C GLN A 300 12.74 -4.91 -12.28
N LEU A 301 11.78 -5.77 -12.67
CA LEU A 301 10.34 -5.49 -12.48
C LEU A 301 10.00 -5.29 -11.00
N ALA A 302 10.49 -6.18 -10.12
CA ALA A 302 10.29 -6.05 -8.68
C ALA A 302 10.84 -4.71 -8.15
N SER A 303 12.04 -4.33 -8.58
CA SER A 303 12.66 -3.07 -8.18
C SER A 303 11.88 -1.85 -8.70
N ALA A 304 11.44 -1.89 -9.96
CA ALA A 304 10.67 -0.80 -10.58
C ALA A 304 9.29 -0.64 -9.91
N GLU A 305 8.61 -1.74 -9.60
CA GLU A 305 7.34 -1.73 -8.88
C GLU A 305 7.51 -1.18 -7.46
N GLN A 306 8.57 -1.58 -6.75
CA GLN A 306 8.87 -1.05 -5.42
C GLN A 306 9.15 0.46 -5.44
N ILE A 307 9.94 0.93 -6.40
CA ILE A 307 10.22 2.36 -6.58
C ILE A 307 8.93 3.12 -6.90
N ARG A 308 8.09 2.60 -7.79
CA ARG A 308 6.80 3.21 -8.13
C ARG A 308 5.88 3.30 -6.93
N LYS A 309 5.81 2.22 -6.12
CA LYS A 309 5.03 2.19 -4.88
C LYS A 309 5.52 3.23 -3.88
N LEU A 310 6.84 3.31 -3.66
CA LEU A 310 7.42 4.29 -2.74
C LEU A 310 7.18 5.73 -3.19
N ARG A 311 7.35 6.04 -4.48
CA ARG A 311 7.07 7.38 -5.03
C ARG A 311 5.61 7.76 -4.80
N ARG A 312 4.70 6.87 -5.13
CA ARG A 312 3.27 7.09 -4.91
C ARG A 312 2.94 7.32 -3.43
N GLN A 313 3.54 6.54 -2.51
CA GLN A 313 3.35 6.75 -1.07
C GLN A 313 3.86 8.12 -0.60
N LEU A 314 5.01 8.58 -1.12
CA LEU A 314 5.54 9.91 -0.83
C LEU A 314 4.60 11.01 -1.35
N GLU A 315 4.17 10.92 -2.60
CA GLU A 315 3.23 11.88 -3.19
C GLU A 315 1.90 11.94 -2.43
N SER A 316 1.35 10.78 -2.05
CA SER A 316 0.14 10.70 -1.24
C SER A 316 0.35 11.35 0.13
N ARG A 317 1.48 11.08 0.79
CA ARG A 317 1.83 11.70 2.07
C ARG A 317 1.96 13.23 1.96
N GLU A 318 2.63 13.73 0.93
CA GLU A 318 2.75 15.17 0.68
C GLU A 318 1.39 15.84 0.50
N ARG A 319 0.48 15.22 -0.27
CA ARG A 319 -0.89 15.71 -0.45
C ARG A 319 -1.67 15.74 0.87
N ARG A 320 -1.56 14.67 1.68
CA ARG A 320 -2.22 14.60 3.00
C ARG A 320 -1.71 15.67 3.95
N ILE A 321 -0.38 15.86 4.04
CA ILE A 321 0.22 16.91 4.88
C ILE A 321 -0.26 18.30 4.43
N ALA A 322 -0.23 18.58 3.13
CA ALA A 322 -0.68 19.86 2.60
C ALA A 322 -2.16 20.14 2.88
N LEU A 323 -3.02 19.10 2.83
CA LEU A 323 -4.45 19.21 3.12
C LEU A 323 -4.73 19.38 4.63
N THR A 324 -4.00 18.67 5.50
CA THR A 324 -4.30 18.64 6.94
C THR A 324 -3.57 19.71 7.75
N ALA A 325 -2.49 20.33 7.21
CA ALA A 325 -1.73 21.36 7.90
C ALA A 325 -2.59 22.53 8.45
N PRO A 326 -3.59 23.08 7.71
CA PRO A 326 -4.44 24.15 8.22
C PRO A 326 -5.31 23.74 9.43
N LEU A 327 -5.57 22.45 9.64
CA LEU A 327 -6.39 21.92 10.74
C LEU A 327 -5.75 22.09 12.12
N TYR A 328 -4.42 22.23 12.17
CA TYR A 328 -3.70 22.52 13.42
C TYR A 328 -3.93 23.96 13.91
N GLY A 329 -4.45 24.83 13.04
CA GLY A 329 -4.85 26.21 13.37
C GLY A 329 -6.32 26.33 13.70
N ARG A 330 -6.87 27.55 13.48
CA ARG A 330 -8.28 27.87 13.75
C ARG A 330 -9.20 27.71 12.53
N ALA A 331 -8.69 27.13 11.44
CA ALA A 331 -9.47 26.93 10.24
C ALA A 331 -10.60 25.91 10.48
N ASP A 332 -11.73 26.13 9.82
CA ASP A 332 -12.85 25.19 9.88
C ASP A 332 -12.53 23.91 9.11
N ALA A 333 -12.70 22.75 9.76
CA ALA A 333 -12.32 21.47 9.20
C ALA A 333 -13.15 21.09 7.97
N GLY A 334 -14.44 21.35 7.96
CA GLY A 334 -15.32 21.12 6.83
C GLY A 334 -14.86 21.91 5.60
N THR A 335 -14.65 23.20 5.77
CA THR A 335 -14.15 24.09 4.69
C THR A 335 -12.80 23.62 4.15
N VAL A 336 -11.84 23.30 5.03
CA VAL A 336 -10.50 22.85 4.64
C VAL A 336 -10.54 21.56 3.84
N LEU A 337 -11.32 20.58 4.30
CA LEU A 337 -11.31 19.24 3.73
C LEU A 337 -12.23 19.09 2.52
N MET A 338 -13.34 19.86 2.44
CA MET A 338 -14.39 19.63 1.46
C MET A 338 -14.56 20.76 0.44
N SER A 339 -14.13 22.00 0.75
CA SER A 339 -14.41 23.18 -0.09
C SER A 339 -13.17 24.02 -0.41
N GLY A 340 -11.98 23.62 0.07
CA GLY A 340 -10.73 24.33 -0.16
C GLY A 340 -10.22 24.22 -1.60
N GLU A 341 -9.09 24.87 -1.87
CA GLU A 341 -8.37 24.76 -3.15
C GLU A 341 -7.91 23.30 -3.42
N ARG A 342 -7.68 22.56 -2.35
CA ARG A 342 -7.46 21.11 -2.33
C ARG A 342 -8.48 20.48 -1.42
N THR A 343 -8.97 19.31 -1.81
CA THR A 343 -9.98 18.58 -1.07
C THR A 343 -9.52 17.15 -0.78
N VAL A 344 -10.32 16.41 -0.03
CA VAL A 344 -10.07 14.98 0.21
C VAL A 344 -10.00 14.16 -1.07
N LEU A 345 -10.61 14.63 -2.17
CA LEU A 345 -10.59 13.96 -3.48
C LEU A 345 -9.22 14.06 -4.18
N ASP A 346 -8.38 15.05 -3.83
CA ASP A 346 -7.01 15.15 -4.33
C ASP A 346 -6.08 14.09 -3.70
N VAL A 347 -6.45 13.57 -2.53
CA VAL A 347 -5.75 12.49 -1.83
C VAL A 347 -6.30 11.13 -2.25
N VAL A 348 -7.63 11.00 -2.22
CA VAL A 348 -8.35 9.76 -2.55
C VAL A 348 -9.26 10.02 -3.75
N PRO A 349 -8.82 9.66 -4.97
CA PRO A 349 -9.65 9.81 -6.17
C PRO A 349 -10.96 9.06 -6.04
N ALA A 350 -12.06 9.79 -6.02
CA ALA A 350 -13.42 9.28 -5.94
C ALA A 350 -14.36 10.24 -6.70
N ASP A 351 -15.60 9.82 -6.97
CA ASP A 351 -16.58 10.69 -7.61
C ASP A 351 -17.13 11.71 -6.63
N GLY A 352 -17.15 11.36 -5.34
CA GLY A 352 -17.51 12.26 -4.28
C GLY A 352 -17.11 11.75 -2.90
N ALA A 353 -17.18 12.64 -1.93
CA ALA A 353 -16.99 12.33 -0.52
C ALA A 353 -17.95 13.12 0.36
N VAL A 354 -18.27 12.54 1.53
CA VAL A 354 -19.11 13.15 2.58
C VAL A 354 -18.35 13.08 3.89
N LEU A 355 -18.26 14.21 4.56
CA LEU A 355 -17.67 14.37 5.88
C LEU A 355 -18.76 14.63 6.91
N ARG A 356 -18.78 13.89 8.01
CA ARG A 356 -19.58 14.17 9.21
C ARG A 356 -18.64 14.40 10.39
N LEU A 357 -18.77 15.56 11.03
CA LEU A 357 -18.08 15.94 12.26
C LEU A 357 -19.11 16.52 13.24
N GLY A 358 -19.45 15.78 14.29
CA GLY A 358 -20.58 16.10 15.15
C GLY A 358 -21.88 16.22 14.35
N ASP A 359 -22.56 17.37 14.46
CA ASP A 359 -23.79 17.67 13.71
C ASP A 359 -23.54 18.25 12.31
N ALA A 360 -22.30 18.60 11.98
CA ALA A 360 -21.96 19.20 10.69
C ALA A 360 -21.75 18.10 9.62
N VAL A 361 -22.37 18.31 8.45
CA VAL A 361 -22.24 17.44 7.29
C VAL A 361 -21.84 18.28 6.09
N GLU A 362 -20.70 17.95 5.49
CA GLU A 362 -20.13 18.61 4.32
C GLU A 362 -19.92 17.61 3.18
N THR A 363 -20.04 18.08 1.95
CA THR A 363 -19.92 17.22 0.76
C THR A 363 -19.00 17.82 -0.29
N VAL A 364 -18.34 16.96 -1.07
CA VAL A 364 -17.57 17.35 -2.24
C VAL A 364 -17.78 16.34 -3.37
N GLY A 365 -17.86 16.81 -4.61
CA GLY A 365 -18.13 15.97 -5.77
C GLY A 365 -19.58 15.48 -5.86
N VAL A 366 -19.79 14.33 -6.50
CA VAL A 366 -21.11 13.73 -6.70
C VAL A 366 -21.38 12.69 -5.63
N VAL A 367 -22.37 12.93 -4.78
CA VAL A 367 -22.73 12.04 -3.68
C VAL A 367 -24.24 11.80 -3.62
N PRO A 368 -24.69 10.66 -3.10
CA PRO A 368 -26.11 10.46 -2.79
C PRO A 368 -26.55 11.42 -1.66
N PRO A 369 -27.85 11.55 -1.38
CA PRO A 369 -28.33 12.33 -0.25
C PRO A 369 -27.61 11.90 1.05
N PRO A 370 -26.91 12.81 1.76
CA PRO A 370 -26.10 12.47 2.92
C PRO A 370 -26.84 11.69 4.01
N GLU A 371 -28.12 12.02 4.23
CA GLU A 371 -28.95 11.34 5.23
C GLU A 371 -29.11 9.85 4.90
N ARG A 372 -29.29 9.50 3.63
CA ARG A 372 -29.40 8.08 3.21
C ARG A 372 -28.05 7.38 3.31
N LEU A 373 -26.98 8.06 2.88
CA LEU A 373 -25.64 7.49 2.97
C LEU A 373 -25.27 7.17 4.42
N PHE A 374 -25.52 8.12 5.34
CA PHE A 374 -25.21 7.89 6.75
C PHE A 374 -26.15 6.88 7.42
N ALA A 375 -27.40 6.75 7.00
CA ALA A 375 -28.28 5.68 7.48
C ALA A 375 -27.65 4.30 7.21
N VAL A 376 -27.12 4.09 5.97
CA VAL A 376 -26.41 2.86 5.61
C VAL A 376 -25.10 2.71 6.40
N VAL A 377 -24.30 3.78 6.52
CA VAL A 377 -23.02 3.73 7.23
C VAL A 377 -23.18 3.48 8.72
N ASP A 378 -24.22 4.04 9.35
CA ASP A 378 -24.50 3.86 10.77
C ASP A 378 -25.00 2.43 11.08
N GLU A 379 -25.73 1.80 10.15
CA GLU A 379 -26.11 0.37 10.25
C GLU A 379 -24.90 -0.56 10.24
N LEU A 380 -23.82 -0.19 9.49
CA LEU A 380 -22.57 -0.94 9.46
C LEU A 380 -21.80 -0.88 10.79
N GLY A 381 -22.08 0.13 11.64
CA GLY A 381 -21.41 0.34 12.92
C GLY A 381 -20.02 0.99 12.82
N PRO A 382 -19.28 1.04 13.94
CA PRO A 382 -17.96 1.65 13.99
C PRO A 382 -16.92 0.75 13.33
N GLY A 383 -16.38 1.16 12.18
CA GLY A 383 -15.35 0.38 11.49
C GLY A 383 -14.85 1.02 10.22
N ARG A 384 -13.84 0.36 9.64
CA ARG A 384 -13.34 0.62 8.29
C ARG A 384 -14.06 -0.34 7.36
N PHE A 385 -14.74 0.19 6.34
CA PHE A 385 -15.46 -0.62 5.37
C PHE A 385 -15.05 -0.25 3.96
N ARG A 386 -14.98 -1.27 3.08
CA ARG A 386 -14.59 -1.10 1.70
C ARG A 386 -15.33 -2.08 0.81
N TRP A 387 -16.01 -1.56 -0.21
CA TRP A 387 -16.62 -2.33 -1.29
C TRP A 387 -16.28 -1.70 -2.64
N GLU A 388 -16.10 -2.53 -3.63
CA GLU A 388 -15.83 -2.17 -5.02
C GLU A 388 -16.98 -2.60 -5.94
N ALA A 389 -17.84 -3.49 -5.44
CA ALA A 389 -19.00 -4.03 -6.13
C ALA A 389 -20.21 -4.11 -5.17
N LEU A 390 -20.53 -3.00 -4.51
CA LEU A 390 -21.59 -2.94 -3.49
C LEU A 390 -22.92 -3.55 -3.96
N PRO A 391 -23.40 -3.32 -5.22
CA PRO A 391 -24.64 -3.94 -5.70
C PRO A 391 -24.59 -5.46 -5.80
N ILE A 392 -23.40 -6.04 -5.93
CA ILE A 392 -23.20 -7.49 -6.04
C ILE A 392 -22.98 -8.09 -4.65
N GLU A 393 -22.12 -7.46 -3.84
CA GLU A 393 -21.70 -7.96 -2.53
C GLU A 393 -22.72 -7.70 -1.42
N ARG A 394 -23.42 -6.56 -1.49
CA ARG A 394 -24.37 -6.08 -0.49
C ARG A 394 -25.58 -5.41 -1.17
N PRO A 395 -26.38 -6.17 -1.93
CA PRO A 395 -27.52 -5.63 -2.70
C PRO A 395 -28.55 -4.90 -1.83
N GLU A 396 -28.72 -5.32 -0.58
CA GLU A 396 -29.62 -4.69 0.39
C GLU A 396 -29.20 -3.24 0.71
N LEU A 397 -27.90 -2.96 0.81
CA LEU A 397 -27.39 -1.61 1.07
C LEU A 397 -27.41 -0.74 -0.20
N ALA A 398 -27.12 -1.35 -1.34
CA ALA A 398 -27.08 -0.66 -2.63
C ALA A 398 -28.45 -0.07 -3.05
N VAL A 399 -29.55 -0.69 -2.63
CA VAL A 399 -30.91 -0.18 -2.89
C VAL A 399 -31.16 1.15 -2.18
N GLU A 400 -30.60 1.34 -0.99
CA GLU A 400 -30.76 2.57 -0.19
C GLU A 400 -29.95 3.75 -0.76
N ILE A 401 -28.81 3.46 -1.43
CA ILE A 401 -27.90 4.46 -2.01
C ILE A 401 -27.67 4.19 -3.51
N PRO A 402 -28.71 4.31 -4.35
CA PRO A 402 -28.60 4.00 -5.78
C PRO A 402 -27.53 4.84 -6.46
N GLY A 403 -26.79 4.21 -7.39
CA GLY A 403 -25.68 4.84 -8.12
C GLY A 403 -24.32 4.74 -7.42
N VAL A 404 -24.28 4.27 -6.16
CA VAL A 404 -23.03 3.98 -5.47
C VAL A 404 -22.66 2.52 -5.70
N THR A 405 -21.53 2.30 -6.34
CA THR A 405 -20.99 0.97 -6.61
C THR A 405 -19.74 0.70 -5.78
N GLY A 406 -18.90 1.72 -5.59
CA GLY A 406 -17.77 1.68 -4.67
C GLY A 406 -18.04 2.51 -3.42
N LEU A 407 -17.83 1.92 -2.26
CA LEU A 407 -18.00 2.60 -0.96
C LEU A 407 -16.75 2.38 -0.10
N LEU A 408 -16.22 3.49 0.46
CA LEU A 408 -15.09 3.45 1.38
C LEU A 408 -15.38 4.31 2.61
N VAL A 409 -15.43 3.69 3.79
CA VAL A 409 -15.78 4.34 5.05
C VAL A 409 -14.55 4.46 5.94
N VAL A 410 -14.25 5.68 6.37
CA VAL A 410 -13.12 6.04 7.23
C VAL A 410 -13.64 6.62 8.55
N PRO A 411 -13.45 5.96 9.68
CA PRO A 411 -13.82 6.51 10.99
C PRO A 411 -12.85 7.61 11.40
N LEU A 412 -13.37 8.73 11.91
CA LEU A 412 -12.59 9.87 12.41
C LEU A 412 -12.57 10.00 13.94
N GLY A 413 -13.40 9.25 14.63
CA GLY A 413 -13.48 9.28 16.09
C GLY A 413 -14.39 8.19 16.65
N SER A 414 -14.72 8.29 17.94
CA SER A 414 -15.61 7.34 18.64
C SER A 414 -17.10 7.66 18.44
N ASP A 415 -17.46 8.90 18.10
CA ASP A 415 -18.82 9.44 18.24
C ASP A 415 -19.58 9.59 16.92
N GLY A 416 -19.31 8.71 15.96
CA GLY A 416 -20.02 8.74 14.69
C GLY A 416 -19.40 9.64 13.62
N ASP A 417 -18.29 10.31 13.90
CA ASP A 417 -17.55 11.08 12.91
C ASP A 417 -16.99 10.17 11.82
N ARG A 418 -17.28 10.50 10.56
CA ARG A 418 -16.94 9.68 9.40
C ARG A 418 -16.54 10.54 8.20
N LEU A 419 -15.58 10.03 7.45
CA LEU A 419 -15.31 10.45 6.09
C LEU A 419 -15.65 9.27 5.16
N VAL A 420 -16.55 9.52 4.22
CA VAL A 420 -17.07 8.47 3.32
C VAL A 420 -16.79 8.87 1.89
N PHE A 421 -16.12 7.99 1.13
CA PHE A 421 -15.88 8.16 -0.30
C PHE A 421 -16.81 7.25 -1.09
N VAL A 422 -17.30 7.75 -2.22
CA VAL A 422 -18.20 7.03 -3.11
C VAL A 422 -17.67 7.02 -4.54
N ARG A 423 -17.88 5.89 -5.22
CA ARG A 423 -17.62 5.71 -6.66
C ARG A 423 -18.84 5.16 -7.34
N SER A 424 -19.11 5.65 -8.52
CA SER A 424 -20.13 5.13 -9.42
C SER A 424 -19.62 3.91 -10.20
N GLU A 425 -20.55 3.28 -10.88
CA GLU A 425 -20.26 2.18 -11.79
C GLU A 425 -19.35 2.63 -12.94
N VAL A 426 -18.36 1.80 -13.24
CA VAL A 426 -17.55 1.94 -14.44
C VAL A 426 -17.80 0.73 -15.32
N ALA A 427 -18.51 0.94 -16.42
CA ALA A 427 -18.65 -0.10 -17.44
C ALA A 427 -17.26 -0.45 -17.99
N ARG A 428 -16.79 -1.67 -17.72
CA ARG A 428 -15.55 -2.20 -18.26
C ARG A 428 -15.86 -3.25 -19.29
N THR A 429 -15.21 -3.13 -20.44
CA THR A 429 -15.16 -4.21 -21.42
C THR A 429 -13.84 -4.94 -21.24
N VAL A 430 -13.90 -6.21 -20.89
CA VAL A 430 -12.72 -7.09 -20.80
C VAL A 430 -12.70 -7.95 -22.06
N GLU A 431 -11.58 -7.92 -22.76
CA GLU A 431 -11.37 -8.74 -23.95
C GLU A 431 -10.65 -10.03 -23.54
N TRP A 432 -11.35 -11.16 -23.64
CA TRP A 432 -10.83 -12.48 -23.32
C TRP A 432 -10.30 -13.17 -24.56
N LEU A 433 -9.27 -13.97 -24.39
CA LEU A 433 -8.84 -14.92 -25.42
C LEU A 433 -9.78 -16.11 -25.41
N GLY A 434 -10.71 -16.11 -26.36
CA GLY A 434 -11.76 -17.12 -26.48
C GLY A 434 -13.05 -16.81 -25.72
N ASP A 435 -14.14 -17.38 -26.19
CA ASP A 435 -15.47 -17.26 -25.56
C ASP A 435 -15.56 -18.19 -24.36
N GLN A 436 -15.71 -17.61 -23.19
CA GLN A 436 -15.73 -18.29 -21.88
C GLN A 436 -17.07 -19.02 -21.60
N ARG A 437 -18.11 -18.86 -22.46
CA ARG A 437 -19.42 -19.46 -22.22
C ARG A 437 -19.40 -20.99 -22.36
N PRO A 438 -20.09 -21.74 -21.47
CA PRO A 438 -20.12 -23.21 -21.49
C PRO A 438 -20.49 -23.79 -22.85
N GLU A 439 -21.44 -23.19 -23.54
CA GLU A 439 -21.98 -23.63 -24.84
C GLU A 439 -20.92 -23.67 -25.96
N ASN A 440 -19.83 -22.93 -25.83
CA ASN A 440 -18.74 -22.92 -26.80
C ASN A 440 -17.62 -23.90 -26.48
N ARG A 441 -17.66 -24.56 -25.33
CA ARG A 441 -16.66 -25.53 -24.88
C ARG A 441 -17.07 -26.98 -25.12
N ASP A 442 -18.32 -27.27 -25.45
CA ASP A 442 -18.87 -28.63 -25.66
C ASP A 442 -18.57 -29.23 -27.06
N GLY A 443 -17.99 -28.47 -27.97
CA GLY A 443 -17.59 -28.95 -29.31
C GLY A 443 -16.11 -29.15 -29.46
N PRO A 444 -15.63 -29.84 -30.55
CA PRO A 444 -14.20 -29.85 -30.85
C PRO A 444 -13.71 -28.43 -30.96
N LEU A 445 -12.75 -28.07 -30.11
CA LEU A 445 -12.11 -26.75 -30.04
C LEU A 445 -11.66 -26.32 -31.44
N SER A 446 -12.36 -25.39 -32.07
CA SER A 446 -11.90 -24.81 -33.34
C SER A 446 -11.12 -23.54 -33.03
N PRO A 447 -10.00 -23.26 -33.74
CA PRO A 447 -9.19 -22.07 -33.50
C PRO A 447 -9.98 -20.76 -33.49
N ARG A 448 -10.99 -20.65 -34.35
CA ARG A 448 -11.82 -19.43 -34.46
C ARG A 448 -12.86 -19.26 -33.35
N ARG A 449 -13.27 -20.32 -32.65
CA ARG A 449 -14.23 -20.24 -31.54
C ARG A 449 -13.54 -20.16 -30.18
N SER A 450 -12.38 -20.80 -30.04
CA SER A 450 -11.66 -20.88 -28.77
C SER A 450 -10.71 -19.70 -28.54
N PHE A 451 -10.32 -18.96 -29.60
CA PHE A 451 -9.28 -17.91 -29.53
C PHE A 451 -9.67 -16.59 -30.19
N SER A 452 -10.91 -16.44 -30.70
CA SER A 452 -11.41 -15.12 -31.09
C SER A 452 -11.58 -14.25 -29.84
N ALA A 453 -11.18 -12.98 -29.92
CA ALA A 453 -11.41 -12.03 -28.84
C ALA A 453 -12.91 -11.97 -28.48
N TRP A 454 -13.22 -12.21 -27.23
CA TRP A 454 -14.58 -12.13 -26.70
C TRP A 454 -14.66 -10.97 -25.70
N GLN A 455 -15.67 -10.13 -25.87
CA GLN A 455 -15.86 -8.96 -25.05
C GLN A 455 -16.91 -9.25 -23.96
N GLU A 456 -16.51 -9.16 -22.72
CA GLU A 456 -17.39 -9.20 -21.57
C GLU A 456 -17.60 -7.80 -21.01
N SER A 457 -18.86 -7.38 -20.92
CA SER A 457 -19.22 -6.14 -20.24
C SER A 457 -19.42 -6.42 -18.76
N VAL A 458 -18.48 -6.02 -17.96
CA VAL A 458 -18.56 -6.17 -16.50
C VAL A 458 -19.33 -4.98 -15.94
N MET A 459 -20.53 -5.25 -15.41
CA MET A 459 -21.43 -4.28 -14.78
C MET A 459 -21.45 -4.46 -13.27
N GLY A 460 -21.90 -3.42 -12.53
CA GLY A 460 -22.03 -3.47 -11.07
C GLY A 460 -20.71 -3.32 -10.30
N ARG A 461 -19.65 -2.86 -10.95
CA ARG A 461 -18.33 -2.62 -10.32
C ARG A 461 -17.84 -1.20 -10.51
N SER A 462 -17.20 -0.65 -9.49
CA SER A 462 -16.45 0.61 -9.57
C SER A 462 -14.98 0.36 -9.94
N LEU A 463 -14.21 1.43 -10.11
CA LEU A 463 -12.76 1.31 -10.09
C LEU A 463 -12.31 0.76 -8.72
N PRO A 464 -11.35 -0.17 -8.68
CA PRO A 464 -10.82 -0.69 -7.42
C PRO A 464 -10.21 0.42 -6.55
N TRP A 465 -10.43 0.36 -5.25
CA TRP A 465 -9.79 1.28 -4.31
C TRP A 465 -8.28 1.07 -4.25
N GLY A 466 -7.82 -0.18 -4.31
CA GLY A 466 -6.40 -0.51 -4.26
C GLY A 466 -5.68 0.16 -3.08
N ASP A 467 -4.53 0.78 -3.37
CA ASP A 467 -3.76 1.52 -2.36
C ASP A 467 -4.46 2.79 -1.86
N HIS A 468 -5.43 3.37 -2.62
CA HIS A 468 -6.18 4.56 -2.19
C HIS A 468 -7.03 4.29 -0.95
N ALA A 469 -7.39 3.04 -0.67
CA ALA A 469 -8.03 2.69 0.59
C ALA A 469 -7.11 2.95 1.78
N GLN A 470 -5.82 2.60 1.67
CA GLN A 470 -4.85 2.89 2.71
C GLN A 470 -4.59 4.41 2.83
N ASP A 471 -4.50 5.12 1.70
CA ASP A 471 -4.37 6.58 1.69
C ASP A 471 -5.53 7.26 2.42
N ALA A 472 -6.77 6.75 2.25
CA ALA A 472 -7.95 7.24 2.95
C ALA A 472 -7.88 7.00 4.47
N TYR A 473 -7.45 5.81 4.88
CA TYR A 473 -7.31 5.49 6.31
C TYR A 473 -6.22 6.33 6.97
N ASP A 474 -5.09 6.50 6.29
CA ASP A 474 -4.00 7.36 6.76
C ASP A 474 -4.44 8.84 6.85
N LEU A 475 -5.25 9.31 5.88
CA LEU A 475 -5.84 10.65 5.92
C LEU A 475 -6.74 10.81 7.16
N GLY A 476 -7.55 9.80 7.46
CA GLY A 476 -8.39 9.79 8.66
C GLY A 476 -7.57 9.90 9.96
N GLU A 477 -6.43 9.22 10.02
CA GLU A 477 -5.49 9.32 11.15
C GLU A 477 -4.88 10.72 11.27
N ASP A 478 -4.46 11.31 10.14
CA ASP A 478 -3.88 12.65 10.09
C ASP A 478 -4.91 13.71 10.54
N ILE A 479 -6.17 13.60 10.08
CA ILE A 479 -7.28 14.49 10.50
C ILE A 479 -7.52 14.38 12.00
N ARG A 480 -7.64 13.15 12.55
CA ARG A 480 -7.85 12.94 13.99
C ARG A 480 -6.72 13.52 14.82
N SER A 481 -5.47 13.31 14.38
CA SER A 481 -4.30 13.82 15.07
C SER A 481 -4.27 15.35 15.09
N ALA A 482 -4.60 16.00 13.97
CA ALA A 482 -4.66 17.45 13.88
C ALA A 482 -5.78 18.02 14.78
N MET A 483 -6.98 17.43 14.77
CA MET A 483 -8.09 17.85 15.61
C MET A 483 -7.78 17.68 17.10
N ALA A 484 -7.19 16.57 17.50
CA ALA A 484 -6.77 16.31 18.88
C ALA A 484 -5.71 17.33 19.36
N ALA A 485 -4.71 17.61 18.52
CA ALA A 485 -3.68 18.60 18.82
C ALA A 485 -4.27 20.01 18.98
N ARG A 486 -5.22 20.40 18.12
CA ARG A 486 -5.94 21.67 18.23
C ARG A 486 -6.72 21.77 19.53
N THR A 487 -7.52 20.75 19.86
CA THR A 487 -8.29 20.71 21.12
C THR A 487 -7.35 20.81 22.33
N GLN A 488 -6.23 20.10 22.30
CA GLN A 488 -5.24 20.19 23.37
C GLN A 488 -4.62 21.59 23.50
N ALA A 489 -4.34 22.26 22.38
CA ALA A 489 -3.82 23.62 22.37
C ALA A 489 -4.86 24.63 22.91
N GLU A 490 -6.13 24.49 22.52
CA GLU A 490 -7.22 25.31 23.01
C GLU A 490 -7.41 25.12 24.53
N LEU A 491 -7.39 23.86 25.02
CA LEU A 491 -7.47 23.58 26.45
C LEU A 491 -6.28 24.15 27.22
N ALA A 492 -5.07 24.06 26.65
CA ALA A 492 -3.87 24.64 27.24
C ALA A 492 -3.97 26.18 27.32
N GLU A 493 -4.50 26.85 26.28
CA GLU A 493 -4.74 28.28 26.29
C GLU A 493 -5.78 28.68 27.35
N LEU A 494 -6.88 27.93 27.45
CA LEU A 494 -7.91 28.15 28.47
C LEU A 494 -7.37 27.96 29.90
N ALA A 495 -6.49 26.98 30.11
CA ALA A 495 -5.85 26.69 31.39
C ALA A 495 -4.92 27.83 31.89
N LEU A 496 -4.54 28.76 31.02
CA LEU A 496 -3.68 29.90 31.32
C LEU A 496 -4.48 31.22 31.54
N ARG A 497 -5.82 31.16 31.47
CA ARG A 497 -6.69 32.31 31.70
C ARG A 497 -7.50 32.18 32.98
N ASP A 498 -7.84 33.33 33.56
CA ASP A 498 -8.82 33.44 34.67
C ASP A 498 -10.24 33.39 34.09
N ALA A 499 -11.04 32.44 34.53
CA ALA A 499 -12.37 32.17 33.98
C ALA A 499 -13.38 33.36 34.20
N LEU A 500 -13.17 34.18 35.22
CA LEU A 500 -14.07 35.30 35.54
C LEU A 500 -13.77 36.55 34.69
N THR A 501 -12.47 36.91 34.59
CA THR A 501 -12.06 38.17 33.96
C THR A 501 -11.58 38.03 32.54
N GLY A 502 -11.24 36.79 32.09
CA GLY A 502 -10.61 36.52 30.79
C GLY A 502 -9.14 36.95 30.70
N LEU A 503 -8.58 37.54 31.76
CA LEU A 503 -7.17 37.87 31.85
C LEU A 503 -6.32 36.61 31.95
N HIS A 504 -4.99 36.75 31.84
CA HIS A 504 -4.12 35.66 32.21
C HIS A 504 -4.21 35.36 33.72
N ASN A 505 -3.99 34.10 34.08
CA ASN A 505 -4.00 33.65 35.47
C ASN A 505 -2.59 33.62 36.07
N ARG A 506 -2.48 33.28 37.35
CA ARG A 506 -1.21 33.17 38.08
C ARG A 506 -0.21 32.23 37.39
N ARG A 507 -0.68 31.09 36.87
CA ARG A 507 0.19 30.12 36.20
C ARG A 507 0.88 30.72 34.97
N TYR A 508 0.13 31.49 34.17
CA TYR A 508 0.71 32.20 33.03
C TYR A 508 1.77 33.22 33.47
N LEU A 509 1.52 33.92 34.59
CA LEU A 509 2.47 34.89 35.12
C LEU A 509 3.80 34.26 35.50
N ASP A 510 3.75 33.13 36.24
CA ASP A 510 4.93 32.41 36.69
C ASP A 510 5.77 31.94 35.50
N ASP A 511 5.15 31.27 34.53
CA ASP A 511 5.82 30.79 33.30
C ASP A 511 6.43 31.97 32.46
N ARG A 512 5.73 33.11 32.40
CA ARG A 512 6.14 34.27 31.58
C ARG A 512 7.25 35.08 32.21
N LEU A 513 7.19 35.31 33.53
CA LEU A 513 8.20 36.04 34.26
C LEU A 513 9.56 35.35 34.21
N ASP A 514 9.60 34.03 34.43
CA ASP A 514 10.83 33.26 34.35
C ASP A 514 11.50 33.40 32.97
N GLY A 515 10.69 33.36 31.90
CA GLY A 515 11.19 33.57 30.53
C GLY A 515 11.70 34.99 30.27
N LEU A 516 11.03 36.01 30.81
CA LEU A 516 11.43 37.43 30.63
C LEU A 516 12.69 37.76 31.44
N LEU A 517 12.83 37.24 32.64
CA LEU A 517 13.96 37.47 33.54
C LEU A 517 15.22 36.71 33.11
N SER A 518 15.07 35.59 32.43
CA SER A 518 16.18 34.81 31.85
C SER A 518 16.82 35.50 30.62
N GLY A 519 16.11 36.42 29.95
CA GLY A 519 16.57 37.17 28.78
C GLY A 519 17.39 38.40 29.21
N THR A 520 18.59 38.54 28.70
CA THR A 520 19.62 39.49 29.19
C THR A 520 19.44 40.96 28.76
N GLU A 521 18.43 41.32 27.96
CA GLU A 521 18.40 42.64 27.27
C GLU A 521 17.17 43.52 27.53
N LYS A 522 16.08 43.03 28.13
CA LYS A 522 14.86 43.82 28.30
C LYS A 522 14.65 44.23 29.76
N ALA A 523 14.39 45.53 29.99
CA ALA A 523 13.93 45.97 31.29
C ALA A 523 12.52 45.45 31.57
N VAL A 524 12.32 44.81 32.71
CA VAL A 524 11.01 44.28 33.15
C VAL A 524 10.62 45.00 34.46
N ALA A 525 9.40 45.52 34.51
CA ALA A 525 8.87 46.08 35.72
C ALA A 525 7.49 45.46 36.00
N LEU A 526 7.11 45.42 37.26
CA LEU A 526 5.89 44.80 37.76
C LEU A 526 5.05 45.86 38.47
N VAL A 527 3.76 45.90 38.16
CA VAL A 527 2.75 46.66 38.86
C VAL A 527 1.82 45.67 39.56
N PHE A 528 1.86 45.60 40.85
CA PHE A 528 0.96 44.82 41.68
C PHE A 528 -0.20 45.69 42.14
N LEU A 529 -1.44 45.26 41.95
CA LEU A 529 -2.66 46.00 42.22
C LEU A 529 -3.57 45.17 43.14
N ASP A 530 -4.12 45.78 44.15
CA ASP A 530 -5.12 45.20 45.06
C ASP A 530 -6.28 46.20 45.22
N LEU A 531 -7.51 45.70 45.13
CA LEU A 531 -8.71 46.54 45.26
C LEU A 531 -8.97 46.83 46.73
N ASP A 532 -8.97 48.12 47.06
CA ASP A 532 -9.20 48.56 48.42
C ASP A 532 -10.65 48.27 48.85
N ASP A 533 -10.81 47.59 50.00
CA ASP A 533 -12.07 47.28 50.64
C ASP A 533 -13.09 46.53 49.74
N PHE A 534 -12.60 45.74 48.75
CA PHE A 534 -13.48 45.00 47.83
C PHE A 534 -14.47 44.06 48.54
N LYS A 535 -14.11 43.57 49.73
CA LYS A 535 -15.02 42.81 50.58
C LYS A 535 -16.31 43.56 50.89
N ILE A 536 -16.27 44.88 51.07
CA ILE A 536 -17.47 45.69 51.33
C ILE A 536 -18.41 45.65 50.12
N VAL A 537 -17.87 45.64 48.90
CA VAL A 537 -18.67 45.50 47.68
C VAL A 537 -19.42 44.18 47.68
N ASN A 538 -18.74 43.07 48.01
CA ASN A 538 -19.35 41.74 48.11
C ASN A 538 -20.42 41.67 49.23
N ASP A 539 -20.08 42.22 50.41
CA ASP A 539 -20.98 42.18 51.57
C ASP A 539 -22.23 43.03 51.32
N THR A 540 -22.12 44.13 50.54
CA THR A 540 -23.22 45.07 50.27
C THR A 540 -24.07 44.64 49.07
N HIS A 541 -23.49 44.15 48.01
CA HIS A 541 -24.16 43.94 46.73
C HIS A 541 -24.24 42.46 46.32
N GLY A 542 -23.62 41.56 47.09
CA GLY A 542 -23.55 40.13 46.81
C GLY A 542 -22.40 39.75 45.89
N HIS A 543 -22.01 38.48 45.93
CA HIS A 543 -20.87 37.95 45.17
C HIS A 543 -21.03 38.07 43.64
N GLU A 544 -22.25 37.90 43.10
CA GLU A 544 -22.49 38.08 41.66
C GLU A 544 -22.17 39.49 41.17
N MET A 545 -22.45 40.49 41.99
CA MET A 545 -22.13 41.88 41.67
C MET A 545 -20.62 42.13 41.78
N GLY A 546 -19.99 41.56 42.81
CA GLY A 546 -18.53 41.60 42.94
C GLY A 546 -17.82 40.96 41.75
N ASP A 547 -18.29 39.83 41.28
CA ASP A 547 -17.75 39.16 40.09
C ASP A 547 -17.92 40.03 38.83
N ALA A 548 -19.06 40.69 38.65
CA ALA A 548 -19.27 41.61 37.53
C ALA A 548 -18.35 42.84 37.61
N VAL A 549 -18.05 43.35 38.83
CA VAL A 549 -17.07 44.42 39.06
C VAL A 549 -15.67 43.96 38.70
N LEU A 550 -15.22 42.78 39.13
CA LEU A 550 -13.92 42.21 38.79
C LEU A 550 -13.75 42.04 37.28
N ALA A 551 -14.78 41.53 36.59
CA ALA A 551 -14.77 41.40 35.13
C ALA A 551 -14.68 42.78 34.43
N ALA A 552 -15.37 43.80 34.96
CA ALA A 552 -15.29 45.18 34.44
C ALA A 552 -13.88 45.78 34.63
N ILE A 553 -13.28 45.58 35.80
CA ILE A 553 -11.90 46.00 36.10
C ILE A 553 -10.91 45.29 35.18
N GLY A 554 -11.05 43.98 34.99
CA GLY A 554 -10.20 43.20 34.06
C GLY A 554 -10.19 43.79 32.65
N ARG A 555 -11.35 44.16 32.10
CA ARG A 555 -11.47 44.85 30.80
C ARG A 555 -10.79 46.21 30.79
N ARG A 556 -10.93 46.99 31.83
CA ARG A 556 -10.31 48.32 31.96
C ARG A 556 -8.77 48.22 32.01
N LEU A 557 -8.25 47.27 32.80
CA LEU A 557 -6.81 47.05 32.91
C LEU A 557 -6.22 46.57 31.58
N SER A 558 -6.93 45.69 30.84
CA SER A 558 -6.53 45.32 29.48
C SER A 558 -6.44 46.53 28.54
N GLY A 559 -7.33 47.51 28.67
CA GLY A 559 -7.32 48.73 27.86
C GLY A 559 -6.23 49.73 28.22
N VAL A 560 -5.67 49.67 29.43
CA VAL A 560 -4.58 50.53 29.90
C VAL A 560 -3.21 50.01 29.51
N ALA A 561 -3.09 48.66 29.41
CA ALA A 561 -1.86 47.96 29.09
C ALA A 561 -1.51 48.10 27.58
N ARG A 562 -0.23 48.14 27.24
CA ARG A 562 0.23 48.08 25.86
C ARG A 562 0.14 46.65 25.34
N THR A 563 0.22 46.45 24.02
CA THR A 563 0.26 45.12 23.41
C THR A 563 1.43 44.23 23.86
N THR A 564 2.50 44.86 24.35
CA THR A 564 3.68 44.18 24.90
C THR A 564 3.53 43.83 26.39
N ASP A 565 2.63 44.53 27.11
CA ASP A 565 2.40 44.29 28.52
C ASP A 565 1.45 43.13 28.76
N VAL A 566 1.56 42.47 29.89
CA VAL A 566 0.70 41.33 30.26
C VAL A 566 -0.10 41.71 31.51
N VAL A 567 -1.42 41.55 31.41
CA VAL A 567 -2.31 41.77 32.55
C VAL A 567 -2.77 40.42 33.09
N VAL A 568 -2.63 40.23 34.38
CA VAL A 568 -2.87 38.97 35.09
C VAL A 568 -3.77 39.23 36.28
N ARG A 569 -4.69 38.30 36.58
CA ARG A 569 -5.36 38.20 37.85
C ARG A 569 -4.75 37.06 38.67
N LEU A 570 -4.24 37.36 39.86
CA LEU A 570 -3.65 36.34 40.74
C LEU A 570 -4.69 35.52 41.49
N GLY A 571 -5.79 36.14 41.85
CA GLY A 571 -6.91 35.57 42.58
C GLY A 571 -7.60 36.64 43.43
N GLY A 572 -8.86 36.43 43.82
CA GLY A 572 -9.60 37.42 44.59
C GLY A 572 -9.66 38.77 43.90
N ASP A 573 -9.16 39.81 44.57
CA ASP A 573 -9.11 41.21 44.19
C ASP A 573 -7.70 41.69 43.73
N GLU A 574 -6.76 40.75 43.51
CA GLU A 574 -5.37 41.03 43.16
C GLU A 574 -5.13 40.93 41.66
N PHE A 575 -4.46 41.93 41.09
CA PHE A 575 -4.07 42.00 39.68
C PHE A 575 -2.59 42.35 39.55
N VAL A 576 -1.97 41.91 38.49
CA VAL A 576 -0.58 42.24 38.15
C VAL A 576 -0.50 42.70 36.71
N ILE A 577 0.30 43.74 36.45
CA ILE A 577 0.65 44.14 35.10
C ILE A 577 2.16 43.96 34.97
N VAL A 578 2.60 43.11 34.03
CA VAL A 578 3.98 42.95 33.66
C VAL A 578 4.28 43.95 32.54
N CYS A 579 5.08 44.93 32.81
CA CYS A 579 5.54 45.95 31.85
C CYS A 579 6.84 45.47 31.22
N VAL A 580 6.83 45.19 29.92
CA VAL A 580 7.98 44.73 29.17
C VAL A 580 8.64 45.92 28.49
N ASP A 581 9.98 45.99 28.52
CA ASP A 581 10.78 47.11 28.01
C ASP A 581 10.41 48.43 28.72
N ALA A 582 10.21 48.36 30.02
CA ALA A 582 9.77 49.51 30.83
C ALA A 582 10.62 49.65 32.10
N GLY A 583 11.08 50.84 32.36
CA GLY A 583 11.76 51.17 33.59
C GLY A 583 10.80 51.57 34.70
N PRO A 584 11.27 51.92 35.92
CA PRO A 584 10.44 52.26 37.06
C PRO A 584 9.47 53.43 36.79
N ALA A 585 9.91 54.44 36.02
CA ALA A 585 9.08 55.62 35.70
C ALA A 585 7.93 55.27 34.75
N GLU A 586 8.20 54.45 33.71
CA GLU A 586 7.14 53.99 32.80
C GLU A 586 6.13 53.08 33.50
N ALA A 587 6.61 52.17 34.33
CA ALA A 587 5.74 51.29 35.11
C ALA A 587 4.88 52.08 36.11
N ALA A 588 5.40 53.12 36.77
CA ALA A 588 4.65 54.04 37.63
C ALA A 588 3.57 54.80 36.85
N ALA A 589 3.88 55.19 35.60
CA ALA A 589 2.88 55.81 34.72
C ALA A 589 1.76 54.80 34.33
N VAL A 590 2.09 53.53 34.09
CA VAL A 590 1.09 52.44 33.86
C VAL A 590 0.24 52.27 35.12
N ALA A 591 0.83 52.18 36.30
CA ALA A 591 0.12 52.06 37.58
C ALA A 591 -0.85 53.22 37.80
N SER A 592 -0.41 54.44 37.53
CA SER A 592 -1.26 55.64 37.69
C SER A 592 -2.47 55.61 36.74
N ARG A 593 -2.29 55.20 35.48
CA ARG A 593 -3.38 55.02 34.51
C ARG A 593 -4.34 53.88 34.93
N ALA A 594 -3.79 52.79 35.47
CA ALA A 594 -4.58 51.66 35.96
C ALA A 594 -5.46 52.08 37.13
N LEU A 595 -4.91 52.81 38.12
CA LEU A 595 -5.69 53.31 39.24
C LEU A 595 -6.78 54.28 38.79
N ALA A 596 -6.48 55.19 37.86
CA ALA A 596 -7.47 56.12 37.30
C ALA A 596 -8.62 55.34 36.60
N ALA A 597 -8.29 54.32 35.79
CA ALA A 597 -9.28 53.51 35.12
C ALA A 597 -10.11 52.66 36.07
N ILE A 598 -9.53 52.14 37.16
CA ILE A 598 -10.26 51.40 38.19
C ILE A 598 -11.26 52.30 38.90
N THR A 599 -10.86 53.55 39.25
CA THR A 599 -11.65 54.51 40.03
C THR A 599 -12.85 55.07 39.24
N GLU A 600 -12.90 54.95 37.93
CA GLU A 600 -14.06 55.36 37.14
C GLU A 600 -15.31 54.57 37.59
N PRO A 601 -16.49 55.21 37.68
CA PRO A 601 -17.69 54.56 38.08
C PRO A 601 -18.03 53.33 37.21
N ILE A 602 -18.44 52.22 37.83
CA ILE A 602 -18.91 51.01 37.15
C ILE A 602 -20.43 50.97 37.32
N VAL A 603 -21.17 51.09 36.23
CA VAL A 603 -22.63 51.01 36.24
C VAL A 603 -23.04 49.59 35.86
N LEU A 604 -23.67 48.88 36.81
CA LEU A 604 -24.16 47.52 36.66
C LEU A 604 -25.61 47.44 37.16
N ARG A 605 -26.56 47.01 36.33
CA ARG A 605 -27.97 46.90 36.68
C ARG A 605 -28.53 48.16 37.38
N ASP A 606 -28.20 49.35 36.85
CA ASP A 606 -28.58 50.68 37.37
C ASP A 606 -27.97 51.06 38.75
N VAL A 607 -27.00 50.33 39.24
CA VAL A 607 -26.24 50.62 40.44
C VAL A 607 -24.82 51.14 40.02
N GLU A 608 -24.49 52.34 40.51
CA GLU A 608 -23.13 52.91 40.34
C GLU A 608 -22.25 52.45 41.51
N ILE A 609 -21.17 51.73 41.16
CA ILE A 609 -20.19 51.25 42.13
C ILE A 609 -18.85 51.90 41.83
N ARG A 610 -18.19 52.41 42.87
CA ARG A 610 -16.83 52.98 42.80
C ARG A 610 -15.90 52.13 43.65
N VAL A 611 -14.80 51.75 43.04
CA VAL A 611 -13.74 50.94 43.68
C VAL A 611 -12.46 51.71 43.59
N HIS A 612 -11.66 51.66 44.64
CA HIS A 612 -10.29 52.17 44.65
C HIS A 612 -9.32 50.99 44.65
N ALA A 613 -8.09 51.25 44.30
CA ALA A 613 -7.05 50.25 44.34
C ALA A 613 -5.72 50.85 44.80
N SER A 614 -4.90 50.05 45.44
CA SER A 614 -3.52 50.38 45.81
C SER A 614 -2.56 49.66 44.86
N ALA A 615 -1.48 50.36 44.47
CA ALA A 615 -0.50 49.84 43.52
C ALA A 615 0.91 49.86 44.09
N GLY A 616 1.63 48.74 43.92
CA GLY A 616 3.07 48.62 44.15
C GLY A 616 3.83 48.50 42.82
N VAL A 617 4.91 49.25 42.64
CA VAL A 617 5.70 49.21 41.42
C VAL A 617 7.14 48.83 41.75
N VAL A 618 7.67 47.82 41.04
CA VAL A 618 9.06 47.38 41.20
C VAL A 618 9.65 47.08 39.84
N ALA A 619 10.86 47.51 39.59
CA ALA A 619 11.65 47.09 38.40
C ALA A 619 12.55 45.92 38.77
N ALA A 620 12.68 44.96 37.83
CA ALA A 620 13.54 43.81 38.02
C ALA A 620 15.01 44.23 38.05
N GLU A 621 15.74 43.84 39.09
CA GLU A 621 17.21 43.92 39.14
C GLU A 621 17.83 42.76 38.37
N ARG A 622 19.09 42.91 37.98
CA ARG A 622 19.83 41.86 37.28
C ARG A 622 19.95 40.60 38.17
N GLY A 623 19.44 39.48 37.69
CA GLY A 623 19.46 38.19 38.40
C GLY A 623 18.34 38.00 39.42
N ALA A 624 17.35 38.90 39.49
CA ALA A 624 16.17 38.71 40.31
C ALA A 624 15.31 37.52 39.79
N THR A 625 14.77 36.74 40.70
CA THR A 625 13.80 35.68 40.40
C THR A 625 12.39 36.26 40.30
N ALA A 626 11.48 35.51 39.66
CA ALA A 626 10.05 35.90 39.56
C ALA A 626 9.40 36.04 40.94
N SER A 627 9.76 35.14 41.89
CA SER A 627 9.24 35.21 43.27
C SER A 627 9.71 36.47 44.00
N GLU A 628 11.02 36.79 43.94
CA GLU A 628 11.55 37.98 44.59
C GLU A 628 10.94 39.26 44.04
N LEU A 629 10.68 39.32 42.73
CA LEU A 629 10.07 40.49 42.07
C LEU A 629 8.61 40.63 42.48
N LEU A 630 7.85 39.53 42.56
CA LEU A 630 6.46 39.53 43.02
C LEU A 630 6.35 39.93 44.51
N ASP A 631 7.16 39.35 45.38
CA ASP A 631 7.19 39.69 46.82
C ASP A 631 7.55 41.14 47.07
N ALA A 632 8.51 41.69 46.29
CA ALA A 632 8.87 43.07 46.39
C ALA A 632 7.75 44.03 45.93
N ALA A 633 7.02 43.64 44.83
CA ALA A 633 5.89 44.42 44.31
C ALA A 633 4.68 44.39 45.27
N ASP A 634 4.39 43.23 45.85
CA ASP A 634 3.36 43.08 46.91
C ASP A 634 3.69 43.93 48.16
N ALA A 635 4.93 43.86 48.65
CA ALA A 635 5.38 44.69 49.77
C ALA A 635 5.27 46.21 49.45
N ALA A 636 5.52 46.65 48.23
CA ALA A 636 5.31 48.02 47.77
C ALA A 636 3.81 48.38 47.75
N MET A 637 2.96 47.52 47.23
CA MET A 637 1.48 47.70 47.24
C MET A 637 0.95 47.81 48.67
N TYR A 638 1.42 46.95 49.55
CA TYR A 638 1.01 47.00 50.95
C TYR A 638 1.42 48.31 51.63
N ARG A 639 2.57 48.89 51.31
CA ARG A 639 2.95 50.24 51.77
C ARG A 639 1.96 51.30 51.27
N ALA A 640 1.55 51.25 50.02
CA ALA A 640 0.53 52.12 49.43
C ALA A 640 -0.79 52.05 50.22
N LYS A 641 -1.26 50.84 50.50
CA LYS A 641 -2.50 50.54 51.23
C LYS A 641 -2.46 51.09 52.65
N ARG A 642 -1.38 50.87 53.42
CA ARG A 642 -1.22 51.43 54.77
C ARG A 642 -1.08 52.94 54.78
N GLY A 643 -0.63 53.55 53.73
CA GLY A 643 -0.50 55.00 53.58
C GLY A 643 -1.81 55.73 53.31
N GLY A 644 -2.99 55.05 53.33
CA GLY A 644 -4.32 55.62 53.13
C GLY A 644 -5.01 55.13 51.84
N GLY A 645 -4.46 54.16 51.12
CA GLY A 645 -5.03 53.56 49.89
C GLY A 645 -5.08 54.52 48.69
N GLY A 646 -5.57 54.01 47.54
CA GLY A 646 -5.81 54.80 46.33
C GLY A 646 -4.55 55.44 45.68
N ARG A 647 -3.38 54.89 45.93
CA ARG A 647 -2.10 55.49 45.50
C ARG A 647 -1.11 54.44 44.96
N VAL A 648 -0.06 54.99 44.33
CA VAL A 648 1.11 54.18 43.87
C VAL A 648 2.23 54.32 44.92
N SER A 649 2.88 53.20 45.26
CA SER A 649 4.14 53.17 46.02
C SER A 649 5.19 52.43 45.16
N ALA A 650 6.39 52.94 45.09
CA ALA A 650 7.53 52.31 44.48
C ALA A 650 8.50 51.78 45.52
#